data_5ff03adaa8257f0ec0c17c484bed029e
#
_entry.id   5ff03adaa8257f0ec0c17c484bed029e
#
_cell.length_a   1.000
_cell.length_b   1.000
_cell.length_c   1.000
_cell.angle_alpha   90.00
_cell.angle_beta   90.00
_cell.angle_gamma   90.00
#
_symmetry.space_group_name_H-M   'P 1'
#
loop_
_entity.id
_entity.type
_entity.pdbx_description
1 polymer ?
#
loop_
_entity_poly.entity_id
_entity_poly.type
_entity_poly.pdbx_seq_one_letter_code
_entity_poly.pdbx_strand_id
1 'polypeptide(L)'
;MKKKLLLSCLLFLIAGGVMAQFTISGKIFNQENGKPLPGAHVSVNGTYLHTVSDANGSYSFLSIKPGDLSIRVTYLGFETMVKQVNVDQDMKINLMLKAISFMSEEVIISAIRATENSPTTYSTIGKAEISSQNTGKDLPYFFTGIPSTVVSSDAGAGVGYTGIRIRGTDLSGINVTLNGVPVNDGESQNVYFVDLPDLAASISDIQVQRGVGTSTNGAASFGASINITTETFHSEPYAEISSAAGSFNTFKNSVGFGTGLINSRWTMDGRISSITSDGYIDRASSTLYSGYFSTGYYGKRDVFKAVVMLGQEETDQAWDGVPKDSLVKNRTYNPSGEIEAQDGRFVGYYNNQIDHYNQNYFQLHYAHEFNEHVNLVSAAFLTTGKGYYESYKNNRSFSEYGLSDTIIGSDTISSTNLIQQKWLDNKYYGANLSLNAHLGRFNLNAGAGWSNYEGDHFGKVIWAQVARIGEYDRNWYFNTGSKTEINVFTKATYDLNERITLYGDLQFRSIQYDMSGLHDDFRDLTQSHHFNFFNPKAGVVYAVNGYQSLYFSVAIANREPGRSVYRDSDANQKVLPERLTDLEVGYRVGGKNIKIETNLYYMDYKDQLVLTGQINNVGEAIKTNVAKSYRAGIELVAGVKFLKMMEWNLHGAYSQNKILDFISYTDDWYAWPEQVIDSMGTTNSSFSPSVVAGSNLSVLPVKDLKISLISNYVGRQYIDNTQTKSRSLDPYFVNNLLINYSVKPKWVKQLDFMVSLNNIFSEEYSSNAWVYTYYAGGDRPEEMNGYFPQAKFNFMAGLTLYF
;
A
#
# COMPACT_ATOMS: atom_id res chain seq x y z
N MET A 1 -21.72 -41.73 15.95
CA MET A 1 -20.83 -41.09 16.96
C MET A 1 -20.42 -39.65 16.62
N LYS A 2 -20.15 -39.26 15.37
CA LYS A 2 -19.70 -37.91 14.99
C LYS A 2 -20.72 -36.78 15.26
N LYS A 3 -22.04 -37.02 15.16
CA LYS A 3 -23.08 -36.01 15.45
C LYS A 3 -23.29 -35.72 16.96
N LYS A 4 -22.96 -36.65 17.84
CA LYS A 4 -23.05 -36.42 19.28
C LYS A 4 -21.85 -35.64 19.83
N LEU A 5 -20.67 -35.72 19.18
CA LEU A 5 -19.48 -34.97 19.55
C LEU A 5 -19.63 -33.48 19.21
N LEU A 6 -20.22 -33.15 18.04
CA LEU A 6 -20.49 -31.77 17.65
C LEU A 6 -21.53 -31.07 18.57
N LEU A 7 -22.53 -31.81 19.01
CA LEU A 7 -23.57 -31.29 19.94
C LEU A 7 -23.00 -31.09 21.35
N SER A 8 -22.07 -31.94 21.81
CA SER A 8 -21.37 -31.74 23.08
C SER A 8 -20.41 -30.56 23.05
N CYS A 9 -19.70 -30.34 21.95
CA CYS A 9 -18.87 -29.13 21.81
C CYS A 9 -19.68 -27.84 21.74
N LEU A 10 -20.88 -27.88 21.13
CA LEU A 10 -21.80 -26.74 21.08
C LEU A 10 -22.43 -26.43 22.45
N LEU A 11 -22.72 -27.46 23.27
CA LEU A 11 -23.23 -27.27 24.63
C LEU A 11 -22.18 -26.83 25.65
N PHE A 12 -20.89 -27.12 25.44
CA PHE A 12 -19.79 -26.59 26.27
C PHE A 12 -19.52 -25.12 26.03
N LEU A 13 -19.91 -24.57 24.88
CA LEU A 13 -19.81 -23.14 24.56
C LEU A 13 -20.93 -22.29 25.21
N ILE A 14 -21.99 -22.92 25.72
CA ILE A 14 -23.14 -22.20 26.31
C ILE A 14 -23.08 -22.17 27.85
N ALA A 15 -22.20 -22.92 28.49
CA ALA A 15 -22.00 -22.90 29.93
C ALA A 15 -21.04 -21.77 30.39
N GLY A 16 -21.15 -20.59 29.80
CA GLY A 16 -20.51 -19.37 30.29
C GLY A 16 -21.24 -18.90 31.54
N GLY A 17 -20.61 -19.06 32.70
CA GLY A 17 -21.17 -18.63 34.00
C GLY A 17 -21.70 -17.19 33.94
N VAL A 18 -22.86 -16.98 34.49
CA VAL A 18 -23.46 -15.66 34.75
C VAL A 18 -22.51 -14.92 35.70
N MET A 19 -21.52 -14.21 35.15
CA MET A 19 -20.70 -13.26 35.92
C MET A 19 -21.47 -11.96 36.02
N ALA A 20 -21.43 -11.32 37.20
CA ALA A 20 -21.95 -9.97 37.35
C ALA A 20 -21.32 -9.06 36.29
N GLN A 21 -22.17 -8.38 35.56
CA GLN A 21 -21.77 -7.46 34.49
C GLN A 21 -22.24 -6.07 34.90
N PHE A 22 -21.32 -5.12 34.85
CA PHE A 22 -21.55 -3.74 35.28
C PHE A 22 -21.54 -2.79 34.09
N THR A 23 -22.19 -1.66 34.26
CA THR A 23 -22.22 -0.58 33.30
C THR A 23 -21.28 0.54 33.78
N ILE A 24 -20.36 0.97 32.90
CA ILE A 24 -19.64 2.21 33.10
C ILE A 24 -20.25 3.24 32.13
N SER A 25 -20.81 4.29 32.66
CA SER A 25 -21.35 5.40 31.90
C SER A 25 -20.83 6.73 32.41
N GLY A 26 -21.02 7.78 31.66
CA GLY A 26 -20.63 9.12 32.10
C GLY A 26 -20.69 10.13 30.98
N LYS A 27 -20.19 11.32 31.26
CA LYS A 27 -20.06 12.39 30.29
C LYS A 27 -18.62 12.87 30.21
N ILE A 28 -18.25 13.33 29.03
CA ILE A 28 -16.96 13.94 28.75
C ILE A 28 -17.17 15.44 28.59
N PHE A 29 -16.37 16.22 29.29
CA PHE A 29 -16.46 17.67 29.35
C PHE A 29 -15.11 18.32 29.04
N ASN A 30 -15.15 19.50 28.45
CA ASN A 30 -14.01 20.39 28.43
C ASN A 30 -13.77 20.96 29.83
N GLN A 31 -12.56 20.80 30.35
CA GLN A 31 -12.18 21.23 31.67
C GLN A 31 -12.23 22.76 31.87
N GLU A 32 -11.99 23.53 30.78
CA GLU A 32 -11.93 25.00 30.85
C GLU A 32 -13.29 25.68 30.85
N ASN A 33 -14.24 25.15 30.09
CA ASN A 33 -15.53 25.80 29.90
C ASN A 33 -16.74 24.96 30.34
N GLY A 34 -16.51 23.72 30.80
CA GLY A 34 -17.55 22.83 31.31
C GLY A 34 -18.54 22.30 30.24
N LYS A 35 -18.31 22.61 28.95
CA LYS A 35 -19.17 22.14 27.86
C LYS A 35 -18.96 20.64 27.59
N PRO A 36 -20.02 19.88 27.24
CA PRO A 36 -19.87 18.48 26.84
C PRO A 36 -19.08 18.37 25.53
N LEU A 37 -18.31 17.30 25.39
CA LEU A 37 -17.50 16.99 24.22
C LEU A 37 -18.12 15.82 23.44
N PRO A 38 -18.93 16.05 22.41
CA PRO A 38 -19.48 15.03 21.54
C PRO A 38 -18.39 14.53 20.58
N GLY A 39 -18.44 13.23 20.25
CA GLY A 39 -17.47 12.65 19.33
C GLY A 39 -16.12 12.26 19.96
N ALA A 40 -15.96 12.36 21.27
CA ALA A 40 -14.74 11.90 21.96
C ALA A 40 -14.68 10.38 21.93
N HIS A 41 -13.54 9.83 21.50
CA HIS A 41 -13.29 8.40 21.48
C HIS A 41 -12.88 7.91 22.87
N VAL A 42 -13.60 6.91 23.37
CA VAL A 42 -13.34 6.30 24.69
C VAL A 42 -13.02 4.84 24.49
N SER A 43 -11.88 4.39 24.98
CA SER A 43 -11.43 3.01 24.87
C SER A 43 -10.98 2.46 26.22
N VAL A 44 -11.02 1.15 26.38
CA VAL A 44 -10.46 0.45 27.53
C VAL A 44 -9.15 -0.20 27.12
N ASN A 45 -8.05 0.32 27.63
CA ASN A 45 -6.70 -0.13 27.29
C ASN A 45 -6.54 -1.65 27.49
N GLY A 46 -5.84 -2.29 26.56
CA GLY A 46 -5.63 -3.74 26.62
C GLY A 46 -6.84 -4.58 26.20
N THR A 47 -7.92 -3.96 25.72
CA THR A 47 -9.14 -4.62 25.24
C THR A 47 -9.50 -4.10 23.85
N TYR A 48 -10.54 -4.68 23.23
CA TYR A 48 -11.16 -4.15 22.02
C TYR A 48 -12.44 -3.33 22.33
N LEU A 49 -12.67 -2.96 23.60
CA LEU A 49 -13.80 -2.14 24.00
C LEU A 49 -13.52 -0.68 23.71
N HIS A 50 -14.39 -0.06 22.91
CA HIS A 50 -14.36 1.36 22.61
C HIS A 50 -15.81 1.84 22.40
N THR A 51 -16.00 3.13 22.52
CA THR A 51 -17.25 3.85 22.25
C THR A 51 -16.91 5.29 21.90
N VAL A 52 -17.87 6.02 21.35
CA VAL A 52 -17.76 7.45 21.05
C VAL A 52 -18.83 8.19 21.83
N SER A 53 -18.50 9.36 22.39
CA SER A 53 -19.47 10.16 23.11
C SER A 53 -20.54 10.72 22.16
N ASP A 54 -21.80 10.70 22.61
CA ASP A 54 -22.98 11.22 21.88
C ASP A 54 -22.98 12.76 21.82
N ALA A 55 -24.03 13.34 21.19
CA ALA A 55 -24.23 14.78 21.06
C ALA A 55 -24.25 15.54 22.41
N ASN A 56 -24.50 14.86 23.52
CA ASN A 56 -24.49 15.40 24.88
C ASN A 56 -23.20 15.10 25.63
N GLY A 57 -22.17 14.59 24.93
CA GLY A 57 -20.92 14.15 25.51
C GLY A 57 -21.02 12.85 26.29
N SER A 58 -22.15 12.12 26.27
CA SER A 58 -22.37 10.93 27.07
C SER A 58 -21.72 9.71 26.41
N TYR A 59 -21.14 8.83 27.21
CA TYR A 59 -20.57 7.55 26.78
C TYR A 59 -21.05 6.43 27.68
N SER A 60 -21.06 5.20 27.19
CA SER A 60 -21.43 4.02 27.95
C SER A 60 -20.70 2.77 27.47
N PHE A 61 -20.24 1.96 28.42
CA PHE A 61 -19.79 0.60 28.23
C PHE A 61 -20.71 -0.33 29.01
N LEU A 62 -21.38 -1.21 28.31
CA LEU A 62 -22.28 -2.21 28.91
C LEU A 62 -21.52 -3.52 29.15
N SER A 63 -21.98 -4.31 30.11
CA SER A 63 -21.48 -5.68 30.35
C SER A 63 -19.98 -5.75 30.71
N ILE A 64 -19.51 -4.82 31.50
CA ILE A 64 -18.12 -4.80 31.99
C ILE A 64 -17.99 -5.79 33.14
N LYS A 65 -16.97 -6.65 33.09
CA LYS A 65 -16.63 -7.57 34.18
C LYS A 65 -15.93 -6.78 35.30
N PRO A 66 -16.13 -7.19 36.58
CA PRO A 66 -15.44 -6.59 37.71
C PRO A 66 -13.92 -6.70 37.55
N GLY A 67 -13.21 -5.68 38.06
CA GLY A 67 -11.75 -5.61 38.10
C GLY A 67 -11.18 -4.24 37.70
N ASP A 68 -9.85 -4.13 37.71
CA ASP A 68 -9.15 -2.92 37.34
C ASP A 68 -9.12 -2.72 35.82
N LEU A 69 -9.52 -1.53 35.40
CA LEU A 69 -9.55 -1.11 34.01
C LEU A 69 -8.84 0.24 33.83
N SER A 70 -8.26 0.43 32.66
CA SER A 70 -7.67 1.69 32.25
C SER A 70 -8.50 2.29 31.12
N ILE A 71 -9.28 3.32 31.40
CA ILE A 71 -10.08 4.05 30.41
C ILE A 71 -9.20 5.12 29.78
N ARG A 72 -9.06 5.07 28.46
CA ARG A 72 -8.36 6.09 27.66
C ARG A 72 -9.39 6.88 26.90
N VAL A 73 -9.29 8.22 26.97
CA VAL A 73 -10.12 9.13 26.20
C VAL A 73 -9.25 9.99 25.30
N THR A 74 -9.58 10.03 24.04
CA THR A 74 -8.97 10.94 23.05
C THR A 74 -10.05 11.79 22.42
N TYR A 75 -9.75 13.04 22.23
CA TYR A 75 -10.61 13.98 21.53
C TYR A 75 -9.76 15.04 20.84
N LEU A 76 -10.15 15.42 19.64
CA LEU A 76 -9.44 16.40 18.84
C LEU A 76 -9.28 17.73 19.61
N GLY A 77 -8.07 18.26 19.69
CA GLY A 77 -7.78 19.49 20.42
C GLY A 77 -7.69 19.35 21.94
N PHE A 78 -7.64 18.11 22.49
CA PHE A 78 -7.55 17.85 23.93
C PHE A 78 -6.43 16.87 24.26
N GLU A 79 -5.84 17.05 25.43
CA GLU A 79 -4.86 16.11 25.97
C GLU A 79 -5.49 14.72 26.15
N THR A 80 -4.80 13.67 25.70
CA THR A 80 -5.24 12.29 25.92
C THR A 80 -5.31 12.02 27.42
N MET A 81 -6.46 11.61 27.91
CA MET A 81 -6.65 11.23 29.30
C MET A 81 -6.61 9.72 29.45
N VAL A 82 -5.90 9.24 30.47
CA VAL A 82 -5.94 7.83 30.90
C VAL A 82 -6.34 7.79 32.36
N LYS A 83 -7.43 7.09 32.66
CA LYS A 83 -7.96 6.96 34.04
C LYS A 83 -8.04 5.51 34.44
N GLN A 84 -7.42 5.16 35.55
CA GLN A 84 -7.56 3.85 36.17
C GLN A 84 -8.86 3.80 36.99
N VAL A 85 -9.60 2.71 36.86
CA VAL A 85 -10.91 2.49 37.48
C VAL A 85 -10.99 1.06 37.97
N ASN A 86 -11.34 0.84 39.20
CA ASN A 86 -11.73 -0.47 39.71
C ASN A 86 -13.25 -0.61 39.63
N VAL A 87 -13.71 -1.60 38.89
CA VAL A 87 -15.14 -1.83 38.59
C VAL A 87 -15.64 -2.95 39.51
N ASP A 88 -16.49 -2.62 40.43
CA ASP A 88 -17.14 -3.55 41.38
C ASP A 88 -18.68 -3.40 41.39
N GLN A 89 -19.20 -2.35 40.74
CA GLN A 89 -20.62 -2.03 40.58
C GLN A 89 -20.84 -1.17 39.36
N ASP A 90 -22.10 -0.86 39.04
CA ASP A 90 -22.43 0.14 38.02
C ASP A 90 -21.82 1.50 38.38
N MET A 91 -21.07 2.12 37.46
CA MET A 91 -20.34 3.34 37.73
C MET A 91 -20.74 4.46 36.78
N LYS A 92 -20.87 5.66 37.33
CA LYS A 92 -20.99 6.87 36.54
C LYS A 92 -19.74 7.71 36.68
N ILE A 93 -18.94 7.78 35.59
CA ILE A 93 -17.65 8.44 35.61
C ILE A 93 -17.66 9.58 34.61
N ASN A 94 -17.70 10.80 35.12
CA ASN A 94 -17.48 11.96 34.26
C ASN A 94 -15.99 12.21 34.08
N LEU A 95 -15.59 12.55 32.84
CA LEU A 95 -14.21 12.79 32.46
C LEU A 95 -14.07 14.22 31.94
N MET A 96 -13.05 14.91 32.44
CA MET A 96 -12.76 16.29 32.05
C MET A 96 -11.48 16.30 31.28
N LEU A 97 -11.57 16.58 29.98
CA LEU A 97 -10.39 16.74 29.14
C LEU A 97 -9.88 18.17 29.21
N LYS A 98 -8.58 18.31 29.34
CA LYS A 98 -7.90 19.61 29.27
C LYS A 98 -7.68 19.94 27.79
N ALA A 99 -8.16 21.09 27.36
CA ALA A 99 -7.88 21.57 26.02
C ALA A 99 -6.38 21.74 25.83
N ILE A 100 -5.86 21.25 24.73
CA ILE A 100 -4.50 21.58 24.33
C ILE A 100 -4.51 23.06 23.95
N SER A 101 -3.55 23.81 24.46
CA SER A 101 -3.47 25.25 24.20
C SER A 101 -3.11 25.61 22.76
N PHE A 102 -3.03 24.61 21.90
CA PHE A 102 -2.75 24.69 20.47
C PHE A 102 -3.58 23.64 19.71
N MET A 103 -3.83 23.88 18.44
CA MET A 103 -4.56 22.99 17.54
C MET A 103 -3.77 21.69 17.29
N SER A 104 -4.44 20.53 17.35
CA SER A 104 -3.81 19.22 17.15
C SER A 104 -3.61 18.91 15.66
N GLU A 105 -2.56 18.18 15.31
CA GLU A 105 -2.32 17.68 13.95
C GLU A 105 -3.39 16.70 13.45
N GLU A 106 -4.12 16.04 14.32
CA GLU A 106 -5.21 15.14 13.94
C GLU A 106 -6.25 15.82 13.04
N VAL A 107 -6.35 17.16 13.08
CA VAL A 107 -7.22 17.93 12.19
C VAL A 107 -6.80 17.77 10.73
N ILE A 108 -5.49 17.70 10.46
CA ILE A 108 -4.96 17.65 9.08
C ILE A 108 -5.37 16.35 8.37
N ILE A 109 -5.45 15.24 9.07
CA ILE A 109 -5.62 13.90 8.49
C ILE A 109 -7.01 13.30 8.70
N SER A 110 -7.84 13.86 9.58
CA SER A 110 -9.15 13.31 9.94
C SER A 110 -10.10 13.17 8.74
N ALA A 111 -9.98 14.05 7.76
CA ALA A 111 -10.86 14.10 6.59
C ALA A 111 -10.77 12.88 5.67
N ILE A 112 -9.58 12.29 5.53
CA ILE A 112 -9.31 11.18 4.60
C ILE A 112 -9.58 9.80 5.22
N ARG A 113 -9.77 9.72 6.52
CA ARG A 113 -9.90 8.45 7.25
C ARG A 113 -11.33 7.94 7.30
N ALA A 114 -11.44 6.62 7.24
CA ALA A 114 -12.65 5.92 7.64
C ALA A 114 -12.70 5.82 9.16
N THR A 115 -13.89 5.98 9.70
CA THR A 115 -14.19 5.85 11.14
C THR A 115 -15.18 4.70 11.36
N GLU A 116 -15.51 4.38 12.61
CA GLU A 116 -16.52 3.36 12.93
C GLU A 116 -17.90 3.70 12.37
N ASN A 117 -18.20 4.97 12.20
CA ASN A 117 -19.43 5.46 11.61
C ASN A 117 -19.36 5.53 10.07
N SER A 118 -18.26 5.07 9.47
CA SER A 118 -18.14 4.97 8.01
C SER A 118 -18.54 3.57 7.55
N PRO A 119 -19.44 3.43 6.56
CA PRO A 119 -19.82 2.14 5.99
C PRO A 119 -18.76 1.63 5.01
N THR A 120 -17.51 1.53 5.46
CA THR A 120 -16.33 1.18 4.65
C THR A 120 -15.50 0.15 5.39
N THR A 121 -15.01 -0.85 4.68
CA THR A 121 -14.09 -1.86 5.21
C THR A 121 -12.69 -1.27 5.33
N TYR A 122 -12.13 -1.24 6.52
CA TYR A 122 -10.77 -0.74 6.73
C TYR A 122 -9.99 -1.53 7.78
N SER A 123 -8.68 -1.43 7.74
CA SER A 123 -7.74 -1.94 8.76
C SER A 123 -6.72 -0.85 9.09
N THR A 124 -6.33 -0.74 10.34
CA THR A 124 -5.32 0.24 10.76
C THR A 124 -4.14 -0.48 11.40
N ILE A 125 -2.93 -0.15 10.96
CA ILE A 125 -1.67 -0.62 11.51
C ILE A 125 -1.05 0.56 12.27
N GLY A 126 -0.90 0.42 13.58
CA GLY A 126 -0.37 1.50 14.40
C GLY A 126 1.15 1.47 14.55
N LYS A 127 1.74 2.57 15.04
CA LYS A 127 3.19 2.74 15.25
C LYS A 127 3.85 1.55 15.95
N ALA A 128 3.28 1.06 17.05
CA ALA A 128 3.87 -0.05 17.81
C ALA A 128 3.99 -1.34 16.99
N GLU A 129 3.03 -1.61 16.11
CA GLU A 129 3.06 -2.77 15.21
C GLU A 129 4.09 -2.55 14.10
N ILE A 130 4.11 -1.37 13.48
CA ILE A 130 5.10 -0.99 12.47
C ILE A 130 6.51 -1.10 13.03
N SER A 131 6.81 -0.44 14.15
CA SER A 131 8.13 -0.44 14.78
C SER A 131 8.60 -1.85 15.17
N SER A 132 7.68 -2.71 15.63
CA SER A 132 8.00 -4.09 16.02
C SER A 132 8.40 -5.00 14.86
N GLN A 133 8.22 -4.58 13.60
CA GLN A 133 8.52 -5.34 12.40
C GLN A 133 9.53 -4.64 11.47
N ASN A 134 9.95 -3.40 11.78
CA ASN A 134 10.79 -2.60 10.91
C ASN A 134 12.27 -3.04 10.91
N THR A 135 12.55 -4.13 10.20
CA THR A 135 13.90 -4.66 9.98
C THR A 135 14.57 -4.16 8.70
N GLY A 136 13.92 -3.27 7.94
CA GLY A 136 14.42 -2.77 6.66
C GLY A 136 13.70 -3.34 5.44
N LYS A 137 12.69 -4.19 5.64
CA LYS A 137 11.78 -4.57 4.53
C LYS A 137 10.93 -3.39 4.12
N ASP A 138 10.59 -3.36 2.85
CA ASP A 138 9.74 -2.32 2.27
C ASP A 138 8.31 -2.37 2.80
N LEU A 139 7.62 -1.25 2.64
CA LEU A 139 6.30 -1.03 3.21
C LEU A 139 5.24 -2.11 2.87
N PRO A 140 5.17 -2.71 1.67
CA PRO A 140 4.22 -3.77 1.36
C PRO A 140 4.21 -4.94 2.36
N TYR A 141 5.34 -5.27 2.96
CA TYR A 141 5.43 -6.39 3.90
C TYR A 141 4.70 -6.16 5.22
N PHE A 142 4.39 -4.93 5.59
CA PHE A 142 3.57 -4.60 6.76
C PHE A 142 2.07 -4.89 6.54
N PHE A 143 1.65 -5.08 5.29
CA PHE A 143 0.25 -5.33 4.95
C PHE A 143 -0.13 -6.82 4.92
N THR A 144 0.81 -7.72 5.18
CA THR A 144 0.56 -9.18 5.14
C THR A 144 -0.48 -9.66 6.16
N GLY A 145 -0.73 -8.87 7.22
CA GLY A 145 -1.79 -9.10 8.21
C GLY A 145 -3.19 -8.63 7.79
N ILE A 146 -3.37 -8.10 6.58
CA ILE A 146 -4.64 -7.57 6.07
C ILE A 146 -5.31 -8.60 5.15
N PRO A 147 -6.62 -8.85 5.27
CA PRO A 147 -7.33 -9.76 4.38
C PRO A 147 -7.15 -9.42 2.90
N SER A 148 -7.16 -10.44 2.05
CA SER A 148 -7.08 -10.32 0.58
C SER A 148 -5.80 -9.66 0.06
N THR A 149 -4.74 -9.63 0.87
CA THR A 149 -3.47 -8.97 0.50
C THR A 149 -2.42 -10.01 0.12
N VAL A 150 -1.75 -9.77 -1.01
CA VAL A 150 -0.59 -10.54 -1.50
C VAL A 150 0.55 -9.58 -1.76
N VAL A 151 1.75 -9.93 -1.29
CA VAL A 151 2.97 -9.13 -1.47
C VAL A 151 3.98 -9.88 -2.31
N SER A 152 4.84 -9.15 -3.01
CA SER A 152 5.92 -9.70 -3.85
C SER A 152 7.20 -8.91 -3.68
N SER A 153 8.33 -9.53 -4.02
CA SER A 153 9.65 -8.90 -4.10
C SER A 153 10.41 -9.50 -5.28
N ASP A 154 10.98 -8.67 -6.12
CA ASP A 154 11.73 -9.10 -7.29
C ASP A 154 13.09 -9.67 -6.87
N ALA A 155 13.76 -9.00 -5.92
CA ALA A 155 14.99 -9.50 -5.30
C ALA A 155 14.76 -10.66 -4.31
N GLY A 156 13.50 -11.03 -4.01
CA GLY A 156 13.10 -12.18 -3.20
C GLY A 156 13.31 -12.05 -1.69
N ALA A 157 13.87 -10.95 -1.20
CA ALA A 157 14.20 -10.74 0.22
C ALA A 157 13.37 -9.63 0.90
N GLY A 158 12.56 -8.90 0.14
CA GLY A 158 11.69 -7.82 0.63
C GLY A 158 12.35 -6.46 0.74
N VAL A 159 13.48 -6.26 0.07
CA VAL A 159 14.19 -4.99 -0.11
C VAL A 159 14.33 -4.74 -1.60
N GLY A 160 14.19 -3.51 -2.06
CA GLY A 160 14.25 -3.12 -3.46
C GLY A 160 12.86 -3.06 -4.10
N TYR A 161 12.69 -3.63 -5.29
CA TYR A 161 11.40 -3.64 -5.96
C TYR A 161 10.42 -4.60 -5.28
N THR A 162 9.37 -4.04 -4.70
CA THR A 162 8.31 -4.77 -3.98
C THR A 162 6.93 -4.33 -4.41
N GLY A 163 6.00 -5.26 -4.41
CA GLY A 163 4.63 -5.05 -4.86
C GLY A 163 3.58 -5.52 -3.87
N ILE A 164 2.37 -5.00 -4.02
CA ILE A 164 1.19 -5.41 -3.26
C ILE A 164 -0.02 -5.53 -4.17
N ARG A 165 -0.87 -6.51 -3.88
CA ARG A 165 -2.22 -6.64 -4.45
C ARG A 165 -3.23 -6.77 -3.33
N ILE A 166 -4.33 -6.03 -3.43
CA ILE A 166 -5.45 -6.09 -2.49
C ILE A 166 -6.71 -6.49 -3.26
N ARG A 167 -7.38 -7.57 -2.84
CA ARG A 167 -8.50 -8.18 -3.58
C ARG A 167 -8.16 -8.45 -5.06
N GLY A 168 -6.88 -8.77 -5.36
CA GLY A 168 -6.38 -8.97 -6.72
C GLY A 168 -6.17 -7.68 -7.54
N THR A 169 -6.40 -6.51 -6.99
CA THR A 169 -6.08 -5.22 -7.63
C THR A 169 -4.62 -4.88 -7.36
N ASP A 170 -3.88 -4.54 -8.40
CA ASP A 170 -2.48 -4.12 -8.34
C ASP A 170 -2.32 -2.65 -7.88
N LEU A 171 -1.08 -2.22 -7.68
CA LEU A 171 -0.76 -0.88 -7.18
C LEU A 171 -1.34 0.25 -8.03
N SER A 172 -1.47 0.08 -9.34
CA SER A 172 -2.05 1.12 -10.20
C SER A 172 -3.53 1.38 -9.94
N GLY A 173 -4.24 0.44 -9.31
CA GLY A 173 -5.62 0.58 -8.85
C GLY A 173 -5.76 0.84 -7.34
N ILE A 174 -4.64 1.06 -6.64
CA ILE A 174 -4.59 1.35 -5.20
C ILE A 174 -4.10 2.78 -5.01
N ASN A 175 -4.94 3.61 -4.43
CA ASN A 175 -4.54 4.96 -4.07
C ASN A 175 -3.68 4.95 -2.80
N VAL A 176 -2.54 5.63 -2.83
CA VAL A 176 -1.69 5.83 -1.67
C VAL A 176 -1.57 7.31 -1.37
N THR A 177 -1.85 7.69 -0.14
CA THR A 177 -1.65 9.07 0.32
C THR A 177 -0.68 9.11 1.48
N LEU A 178 0.11 10.15 1.54
CA LEU A 178 1.03 10.46 2.61
C LEU A 178 0.65 11.82 3.21
N ASN A 179 0.15 11.82 4.45
CA ASN A 179 -0.42 13.00 5.12
C ASN A 179 -1.57 13.66 4.31
N GLY A 180 -2.36 12.86 3.56
CA GLY A 180 -3.43 13.36 2.71
C GLY A 180 -3.01 13.90 1.34
N VAL A 181 -1.73 13.78 1.00
CA VAL A 181 -1.19 14.12 -0.32
C VAL A 181 -1.01 12.83 -1.13
N PRO A 182 -1.49 12.74 -2.39
CA PRO A 182 -1.29 11.57 -3.22
C PRO A 182 0.21 11.37 -3.55
N VAL A 183 0.66 10.12 -3.52
CA VAL A 183 2.03 9.73 -3.87
C VAL A 183 2.11 8.80 -5.08
N ASN A 184 0.97 8.39 -5.62
CA ASN A 184 0.95 7.67 -6.89
C ASN A 184 1.51 8.56 -8.00
N ASP A 185 2.36 7.99 -8.85
CA ASP A 185 2.85 8.65 -10.05
C ASP A 185 1.69 9.01 -11.00
N GLY A 186 1.77 10.18 -11.61
CA GLY A 186 0.67 10.72 -12.42
C GLY A 186 0.39 9.94 -13.70
N GLU A 187 1.40 9.31 -14.30
CA GLU A 187 1.29 8.57 -15.57
C GLU A 187 1.11 7.06 -15.36
N SER A 188 1.96 6.42 -14.58
CA SER A 188 1.88 4.97 -14.30
C SER A 188 0.78 4.63 -13.31
N GLN A 189 0.36 5.58 -12.49
CA GLN A 189 -0.58 5.42 -11.37
C GLN A 189 -0.07 4.47 -10.27
N ASN A 190 1.16 3.99 -10.38
CA ASN A 190 1.82 3.14 -9.42
C ASN A 190 2.46 3.94 -8.28
N VAL A 191 2.82 3.23 -7.22
CA VAL A 191 3.74 3.70 -6.19
C VAL A 191 4.92 2.74 -6.16
N TYR A 192 6.11 3.27 -6.30
CA TYR A 192 7.34 2.52 -6.17
C TYR A 192 7.85 2.72 -4.74
N PHE A 193 7.67 1.69 -3.89
CA PHE A 193 8.04 1.79 -2.47
C PHE A 193 9.55 1.84 -2.26
N VAL A 194 10.31 1.39 -3.24
CA VAL A 194 11.78 1.51 -3.28
C VAL A 194 12.23 2.98 -3.25
N ASP A 195 11.43 3.90 -3.81
CA ASP A 195 11.67 5.36 -3.79
C ASP A 195 11.32 6.02 -2.44
N LEU A 196 10.77 5.25 -1.50
CA LEU A 196 10.41 5.67 -0.15
C LEU A 196 11.15 4.83 0.91
N PRO A 197 12.50 4.76 0.86
CA PRO A 197 13.26 3.86 1.70
C PRO A 197 13.05 4.16 3.18
N ASP A 198 12.88 3.10 3.98
CA ASP A 198 12.65 3.18 5.43
C ASP A 198 11.54 4.17 5.85
N LEU A 199 10.55 4.39 4.99
CA LEU A 199 9.41 5.25 5.34
C LEU A 199 8.75 4.78 6.65
N ALA A 200 8.72 3.46 6.89
CA ALA A 200 8.16 2.84 8.09
C ALA A 200 8.71 3.42 9.40
N ALA A 201 9.96 3.89 9.42
CA ALA A 201 10.57 4.52 10.60
C ALA A 201 9.97 5.91 10.93
N SER A 202 9.29 6.56 9.98
CA SER A 202 8.67 7.88 10.16
C SER A 202 7.14 7.82 10.22
N ILE A 203 6.52 6.63 10.23
CA ILE A 203 5.07 6.45 10.19
C ILE A 203 4.49 6.37 11.62
N SER A 204 3.43 7.14 11.88
CA SER A 204 2.61 7.00 13.07
C SER A 204 1.57 5.89 12.94
N ASP A 205 0.96 5.79 11.78
CA ASP A 205 -0.03 4.75 11.47
C ASP A 205 -0.35 4.69 9.98
N ILE A 206 -0.91 3.56 9.57
CA ILE A 206 -1.38 3.31 8.20
C ILE A 206 -2.81 2.82 8.29
N GLN A 207 -3.71 3.44 7.53
CA GLN A 207 -5.07 2.93 7.35
C GLN A 207 -5.25 2.42 5.91
N VAL A 208 -5.61 1.16 5.78
CA VAL A 208 -5.94 0.52 4.50
C VAL A 208 -7.45 0.37 4.40
N GLN A 209 -8.06 1.06 3.43
CA GLN A 209 -9.47 0.91 3.07
C GLN A 209 -9.55 -0.03 1.87
N ARG A 210 -10.33 -1.09 1.97
CA ARG A 210 -10.52 -2.07 0.89
C ARG A 210 -11.79 -1.77 0.11
N GLY A 211 -11.78 -2.04 -1.21
CA GLY A 211 -12.84 -1.60 -2.12
C GLY A 211 -12.71 -0.13 -2.51
N VAL A 212 -13.80 0.47 -2.95
CA VAL A 212 -13.84 1.90 -3.30
C VAL A 212 -13.71 2.75 -2.05
N GLY A 213 -12.56 3.38 -1.87
CA GLY A 213 -12.29 4.27 -0.75
C GLY A 213 -13.13 5.56 -0.74
N THR A 214 -12.96 6.39 0.29
CA THR A 214 -13.63 7.69 0.38
C THR A 214 -13.10 8.67 -0.69
N SER A 215 -13.92 9.59 -1.17
CA SER A 215 -13.56 10.57 -2.21
C SER A 215 -12.45 11.55 -1.79
N THR A 216 -12.23 11.69 -0.50
CA THR A 216 -11.14 12.49 0.08
C THR A 216 -9.75 11.90 -0.18
N ASN A 217 -9.66 10.63 -0.60
CA ASN A 217 -8.39 9.95 -0.87
C ASN A 217 -7.80 10.32 -2.25
N GLY A 218 -8.46 11.13 -3.07
CA GLY A 218 -7.93 11.56 -4.38
C GLY A 218 -8.31 10.63 -5.53
N ALA A 219 -7.46 10.65 -6.57
CA ALA A 219 -7.79 10.16 -7.90
C ALA A 219 -7.92 8.64 -8.03
N ALA A 220 -6.99 7.90 -7.47
CA ALA A 220 -6.83 6.46 -7.75
C ALA A 220 -7.57 5.54 -6.75
N SER A 221 -8.53 6.05 -5.99
CA SER A 221 -9.31 5.26 -5.02
C SER A 221 -10.29 4.32 -5.73
N PHE A 222 -9.76 3.28 -6.36
CA PHE A 222 -10.53 2.37 -7.23
C PHE A 222 -10.69 0.99 -6.58
N GLY A 223 -9.61 0.27 -6.29
CA GLY A 223 -9.67 -1.06 -5.68
C GLY A 223 -9.32 -1.10 -4.19
N ALA A 224 -8.51 -0.15 -3.74
CA ALA A 224 -8.19 0.08 -2.33
C ALA A 224 -7.59 1.48 -2.14
N SER A 225 -7.47 1.91 -0.87
CA SER A 225 -6.74 3.12 -0.51
C SER A 225 -5.85 2.85 0.70
N ILE A 226 -4.60 3.30 0.63
CA ILE A 226 -3.62 3.23 1.71
C ILE A 226 -3.32 4.65 2.18
N ASN A 227 -3.73 4.99 3.38
CA ASN A 227 -3.53 6.31 3.97
C ASN A 227 -2.44 6.25 5.03
N ILE A 228 -1.29 6.81 4.71
CA ILE A 228 -0.11 6.83 5.56
C ILE A 228 -0.04 8.18 6.28
N THR A 229 0.18 8.13 7.59
CA THR A 229 0.44 9.32 8.39
C THR A 229 1.85 9.26 8.95
N THR A 230 2.62 10.31 8.73
CA THR A 230 3.95 10.42 9.34
C THR A 230 3.87 10.99 10.75
N GLU A 231 4.84 10.64 11.57
CA GLU A 231 5.01 11.26 12.88
C GLU A 231 5.53 12.69 12.73
N THR A 232 4.97 13.57 13.53
CA THR A 232 5.32 14.98 13.42
C THR A 232 5.18 15.76 14.72
N PHE A 233 4.53 15.19 15.72
CA PHE A 233 4.35 15.84 16.99
C PHE A 233 4.90 14.99 18.14
N HIS A 234 5.98 15.48 18.73
CA HIS A 234 6.50 14.99 20.00
C HIS A 234 6.50 16.16 20.98
N SER A 235 5.92 15.96 22.14
CA SER A 235 5.91 16.98 23.21
C SER A 235 7.28 17.12 23.87
N GLU A 236 8.06 16.05 23.93
CA GLU A 236 9.38 15.97 24.54
C GLU A 236 10.47 15.74 23.50
N PRO A 237 11.68 16.24 23.73
CA PRO A 237 12.81 15.97 22.85
C PRO A 237 13.20 14.49 22.91
N TYR A 238 13.62 13.96 21.77
CA TYR A 238 14.10 12.59 21.67
C TYR A 238 15.24 12.46 20.66
N ALA A 239 15.99 11.42 20.80
CA ALA A 239 16.88 10.90 19.76
C ALA A 239 16.78 9.38 19.73
N GLU A 240 16.89 8.81 18.54
CA GLU A 240 16.91 7.36 18.36
C GLU A 240 18.00 6.94 17.39
N ILE A 241 18.57 5.79 17.65
CA ILE A 241 19.52 5.12 16.76
C ILE A 241 19.02 3.70 16.56
N SER A 242 18.76 3.32 15.33
CA SER A 242 18.31 1.98 14.97
C SER A 242 19.27 1.34 13.98
N SER A 243 19.66 0.10 14.25
CA SER A 243 20.51 -0.70 13.36
C SER A 243 19.98 -2.11 13.29
N ALA A 244 19.93 -2.68 12.08
CA ALA A 244 19.60 -4.09 11.87
C ALA A 244 20.53 -4.71 10.83
N ALA A 245 20.79 -6.02 11.01
CA ALA A 245 21.61 -6.80 10.11
C ALA A 245 21.04 -8.21 9.97
N GLY A 246 21.29 -8.86 8.82
CA GLY A 246 20.82 -10.22 8.60
C GLY A 246 21.27 -10.88 7.32
N SER A 247 20.50 -11.83 6.86
CA SER A 247 20.75 -12.59 5.65
C SER A 247 20.90 -11.69 4.42
N PHE A 248 21.61 -12.16 3.42
CA PHE A 248 21.88 -11.46 2.15
C PHE A 248 22.64 -10.15 2.35
N ASN A 249 23.57 -10.11 3.30
CA ASN A 249 24.31 -8.89 3.67
C ASN A 249 23.39 -7.67 3.86
N THR A 250 22.18 -7.92 4.35
CA THR A 250 21.22 -6.84 4.56
C THR A 250 21.59 -6.06 5.81
N PHE A 251 21.80 -4.75 5.65
CA PHE A 251 22.03 -3.80 6.74
C PHE A 251 21.05 -2.65 6.63
N LYS A 252 20.51 -2.29 7.76
CA LYS A 252 19.72 -1.07 7.92
C LYS A 252 20.32 -0.23 9.03
N ASN A 253 20.50 1.07 8.78
CA ASN A 253 20.91 2.01 9.82
C ASN A 253 20.07 3.28 9.72
N SER A 254 19.57 3.77 10.84
CA SER A 254 18.88 5.04 10.90
C SER A 254 19.16 5.81 12.18
N VAL A 255 19.16 7.13 12.06
CA VAL A 255 19.28 8.07 13.17
C VAL A 255 18.12 9.06 13.05
N GLY A 256 17.33 9.14 14.12
CA GLY A 256 16.20 10.04 14.25
C GLY A 256 16.37 10.98 15.44
N PHE A 257 15.82 12.18 15.34
CA PHE A 257 15.78 13.15 16.41
C PHE A 257 14.54 14.04 16.33
N GLY A 258 14.12 14.55 17.46
CA GLY A 258 13.07 15.55 17.56
C GLY A 258 13.34 16.52 18.70
N THR A 259 12.98 17.77 18.50
CA THR A 259 13.21 18.84 19.51
C THR A 259 12.19 18.84 20.63
N GLY A 260 11.09 18.07 20.47
CA GLY A 260 9.91 18.32 21.27
C GLY A 260 9.31 19.70 21.01
N LEU A 261 8.45 20.14 21.91
CA LEU A 261 7.73 21.40 21.75
C LEU A 261 8.56 22.60 22.25
N ILE A 262 9.18 23.33 21.33
CA ILE A 262 9.95 24.55 21.63
C ILE A 262 8.99 25.73 21.83
N ASN A 263 9.12 26.45 22.94
CA ASN A 263 8.29 27.60 23.29
C ASN A 263 6.78 27.32 23.19
N SER A 264 6.38 26.07 23.48
CA SER A 264 5.00 25.58 23.41
C SER A 264 4.32 25.75 22.05
N ARG A 265 5.08 25.87 20.96
CA ARG A 265 4.53 26.13 19.61
C ARG A 265 5.27 25.47 18.45
N TRP A 266 6.55 25.20 18.55
CA TRP A 266 7.33 24.73 17.41
C TRP A 266 7.87 23.32 17.66
N THR A 267 7.83 22.48 16.64
CA THR A 267 8.53 21.19 16.63
C THR A 267 9.42 21.09 15.41
N MET A 268 10.50 20.35 15.53
CA MET A 268 11.34 19.91 14.43
C MET A 268 11.70 18.47 14.64
N ASP A 269 11.51 17.64 13.62
CA ASP A 269 11.87 16.23 13.62
C ASP A 269 12.70 15.93 12.38
N GLY A 270 13.66 15.05 12.51
CA GLY A 270 14.51 14.64 11.40
C GLY A 270 14.96 13.19 11.52
N ARG A 271 15.17 12.55 10.36
CA ARG A 271 15.72 11.19 10.26
C ARG A 271 16.55 11.07 9.00
N ILE A 272 17.66 10.36 9.12
CA ILE A 272 18.44 9.86 7.98
C ILE A 272 18.53 8.34 8.10
N SER A 273 18.51 7.64 6.96
CA SER A 273 18.51 6.19 6.94
C SER A 273 19.24 5.66 5.72
N SER A 274 19.87 4.49 5.87
CA SER A 274 20.41 3.71 4.77
C SER A 274 20.01 2.24 4.92
N ILE A 275 19.70 1.61 3.78
CA ILE A 275 19.45 0.18 3.68
C ILE A 275 20.30 -0.35 2.54
N THR A 276 21.05 -1.45 2.79
CA THR A 276 21.76 -2.17 1.76
C THR A 276 21.41 -3.65 1.84
N SER A 277 21.34 -4.34 0.71
CA SER A 277 21.08 -5.78 0.64
C SER A 277 21.62 -6.33 -0.68
N ASP A 278 22.19 -7.56 -0.65
CA ASP A 278 22.57 -8.25 -1.90
C ASP A 278 21.34 -8.88 -2.60
N GLY A 279 20.17 -8.95 -1.91
CA GLY A 279 19.02 -9.69 -2.40
C GLY A 279 19.18 -11.21 -2.27
N TYR A 280 18.09 -11.96 -2.48
CA TYR A 280 18.12 -13.42 -2.57
C TYR A 280 18.47 -13.91 -3.98
N ILE A 281 18.07 -13.15 -4.99
CA ILE A 281 18.35 -13.43 -6.40
C ILE A 281 19.78 -12.97 -6.71
N ASP A 282 20.49 -13.69 -7.57
CA ASP A 282 21.86 -13.35 -7.99
C ASP A 282 21.86 -11.98 -8.68
N ARG A 283 22.80 -11.08 -8.30
CA ARG A 283 22.89 -9.71 -8.84
C ARG A 283 21.52 -8.97 -8.76
N ALA A 284 20.95 -8.92 -7.55
CA ALA A 284 19.73 -8.18 -7.23
C ALA A 284 19.96 -7.30 -6.00
N SER A 285 21.13 -6.65 -5.94
CA SER A 285 21.49 -5.80 -4.82
C SER A 285 20.67 -4.50 -4.81
N SER A 286 20.54 -3.93 -3.62
CA SER A 286 19.87 -2.65 -3.41
C SER A 286 20.68 -1.80 -2.46
N THR A 287 20.90 -0.53 -2.81
CA THR A 287 21.50 0.50 -1.98
C THR A 287 20.54 1.70 -1.91
N LEU A 288 19.95 1.91 -0.75
CA LEU A 288 18.85 2.84 -0.55
C LEU A 288 19.22 3.87 0.51
N TYR A 289 19.00 5.15 0.23
CA TYR A 289 19.18 6.24 1.18
C TYR A 289 17.90 7.04 1.32
N SER A 290 17.60 7.48 2.56
CA SER A 290 16.47 8.38 2.77
C SER A 290 16.75 9.44 3.82
N GLY A 291 16.11 10.60 3.62
CA GLY A 291 16.03 11.68 4.57
C GLY A 291 14.58 12.04 4.84
N TYR A 292 14.23 12.29 6.08
CA TYR A 292 12.95 12.83 6.51
C TYR A 292 13.21 14.05 7.37
N PHE A 293 12.52 15.13 7.09
CA PHE A 293 12.53 16.31 7.93
C PHE A 293 11.11 16.89 8.02
N SER A 294 10.68 17.23 9.22
CA SER A 294 9.44 17.95 9.41
C SER A 294 9.59 19.08 10.40
N THR A 295 8.83 20.14 10.23
CA THR A 295 8.69 21.21 11.18
C THR A 295 7.23 21.64 11.28
N GLY A 296 6.77 21.89 12.49
CA GLY A 296 5.40 22.29 12.78
C GLY A 296 5.33 23.55 13.65
N TYR A 297 4.39 24.42 13.31
CA TYR A 297 3.97 25.52 14.16
C TYR A 297 2.53 25.29 14.62
N TYR A 298 2.33 25.31 15.93
CA TYR A 298 1.06 25.02 16.59
C TYR A 298 0.55 26.27 17.31
N GLY A 299 -0.33 26.99 16.65
CA GLY A 299 -1.03 28.15 17.21
C GLY A 299 -2.31 27.74 17.94
N LYS A 300 -3.05 28.70 18.45
CA LYS A 300 -4.36 28.45 19.11
C LYS A 300 -5.43 27.95 18.13
N ARG A 301 -5.39 28.42 16.88
CA ARG A 301 -6.35 28.10 15.83
C ARG A 301 -5.70 27.74 14.49
N ASP A 302 -4.39 27.73 14.44
CA ASP A 302 -3.64 27.56 13.22
C ASP A 302 -2.56 26.50 13.44
N VAL A 303 -2.42 25.60 12.46
CA VAL A 303 -1.27 24.69 12.35
C VAL A 303 -0.64 24.91 11.01
N PHE A 304 0.66 25.14 11.00
CA PHE A 304 1.49 25.08 9.79
C PHE A 304 2.47 23.93 9.95
N LYS A 305 2.62 23.13 8.92
CA LYS A 305 3.56 22.02 8.91
C LYS A 305 4.24 21.93 7.55
N ALA A 306 5.56 21.79 7.57
CA ALA A 306 6.32 21.47 6.38
C ALA A 306 6.94 20.08 6.54
N VAL A 307 6.90 19.28 5.49
CA VAL A 307 7.48 17.94 5.44
C VAL A 307 8.33 17.83 4.19
N VAL A 308 9.56 17.33 4.35
CA VAL A 308 10.47 16.99 3.27
C VAL A 308 10.89 15.54 3.42
N MET A 309 10.74 14.77 2.36
CA MET A 309 11.25 13.41 2.27
C MET A 309 12.12 13.30 1.03
N LEU A 310 13.30 12.75 1.21
CA LEU A 310 14.29 12.55 0.17
C LEU A 310 14.51 11.04 0.06
N GLY A 311 14.42 10.51 -1.15
CA GLY A 311 14.66 9.10 -1.45
C GLY A 311 15.67 8.99 -2.60
N GLN A 312 16.63 8.10 -2.43
CA GLN A 312 17.55 7.67 -3.47
C GLN A 312 17.63 6.17 -3.46
N GLU A 313 17.47 5.59 -4.62
CA GLU A 313 17.69 4.18 -4.84
C GLU A 313 18.75 3.93 -5.91
N GLU A 314 19.49 2.84 -5.72
CA GLU A 314 20.28 2.17 -6.73
C GLU A 314 20.08 0.67 -6.54
N THR A 315 19.46 0.03 -7.52
CA THR A 315 19.10 -1.39 -7.46
C THR A 315 19.59 -2.10 -8.71
N ASP A 316 20.13 -3.31 -8.54
CA ASP A 316 20.38 -4.19 -9.67
C ASP A 316 19.05 -4.71 -10.23
N GLN A 317 18.98 -4.87 -11.55
CA GLN A 317 17.76 -5.31 -12.22
C GLN A 317 17.52 -6.81 -12.00
N ALA A 318 16.36 -7.14 -11.42
CA ALA A 318 15.88 -8.51 -11.24
C ALA A 318 14.48 -8.73 -11.81
N TRP A 319 13.98 -7.79 -12.60
CA TRP A 319 12.60 -7.79 -13.12
C TRP A 319 12.33 -8.77 -14.27
N ASP A 320 13.37 -9.35 -14.89
CA ASP A 320 13.22 -10.41 -15.88
C ASP A 320 12.75 -11.73 -15.25
N GLY A 321 12.97 -11.88 -13.94
CA GLY A 321 12.62 -13.08 -13.20
C GLY A 321 13.45 -14.31 -13.59
N VAL A 322 13.26 -15.40 -12.88
CA VAL A 322 13.93 -16.68 -13.11
C VAL A 322 13.13 -17.50 -14.12
N PRO A 323 13.68 -17.90 -15.28
CA PRO A 323 13.00 -18.80 -16.21
C PRO A 323 12.58 -20.10 -15.52
N LYS A 324 11.41 -20.64 -15.85
CA LYS A 324 10.83 -21.83 -15.22
C LYS A 324 11.76 -23.03 -15.18
N ASP A 325 12.48 -23.26 -16.26
CA ASP A 325 13.42 -24.39 -16.38
C ASP A 325 14.65 -24.21 -15.47
N SER A 326 14.97 -22.98 -15.11
CA SER A 326 16.06 -22.65 -14.21
C SER A 326 15.67 -22.76 -12.74
N LEU A 327 14.38 -22.66 -12.38
CA LEU A 327 13.93 -22.72 -10.99
C LEU A 327 14.36 -23.98 -10.24
N VAL A 328 14.46 -25.11 -10.94
CA VAL A 328 14.86 -26.40 -10.34
C VAL A 328 16.38 -26.52 -10.24
N LYS A 329 17.12 -25.93 -11.17
CA LYS A 329 18.57 -26.05 -11.28
C LYS A 329 19.30 -24.97 -10.48
N ASN A 330 18.86 -23.74 -10.64
CA ASN A 330 19.41 -22.56 -9.96
C ASN A 330 18.26 -21.57 -9.70
N ARG A 331 17.69 -21.66 -8.51
CA ARG A 331 16.53 -20.87 -8.10
C ARG A 331 16.82 -19.38 -7.95
N THR A 332 18.08 -18.99 -7.85
CA THR A 332 18.53 -17.60 -7.70
C THR A 332 19.04 -16.98 -9.00
N TYR A 333 19.03 -17.75 -10.09
CA TYR A 333 19.51 -17.29 -11.39
C TYR A 333 18.83 -16.00 -11.84
N ASN A 334 19.63 -15.07 -12.34
CA ASN A 334 19.16 -13.81 -12.91
C ASN A 334 19.73 -13.66 -14.33
N PRO A 335 18.91 -13.61 -15.37
CA PRO A 335 19.37 -13.43 -16.74
C PRO A 335 19.81 -12.01 -17.09
N SER A 336 19.44 -11.02 -16.24
CA SER A 336 19.70 -9.61 -16.54
C SER A 336 21.19 -9.32 -16.67
N GLY A 337 21.56 -8.60 -17.71
CA GLY A 337 22.92 -8.17 -17.96
C GLY A 337 23.86 -9.26 -18.54
N GLU A 338 23.34 -10.37 -19.05
CA GLU A 338 24.15 -11.36 -19.72
C GLU A 338 24.84 -10.78 -20.96
N ILE A 339 26.14 -11.05 -21.09
CA ILE A 339 26.95 -10.70 -22.24
C ILE A 339 27.18 -11.96 -23.08
N GLU A 340 26.82 -11.89 -24.36
CA GLU A 340 27.01 -12.97 -25.31
C GLU A 340 28.09 -12.62 -26.35
N ALA A 341 28.86 -13.62 -26.73
CA ALA A 341 29.73 -13.54 -27.89
C ALA A 341 28.88 -13.57 -29.19
N GLN A 342 29.46 -13.27 -30.34
CA GLN A 342 28.79 -13.28 -31.65
C GLN A 342 28.16 -14.64 -32.00
N ASP A 343 28.67 -15.72 -31.43
CA ASP A 343 28.16 -17.09 -31.61
C ASP A 343 27.05 -17.46 -30.61
N GLY A 344 26.54 -16.50 -29.82
CA GLY A 344 25.51 -16.69 -28.80
C GLY A 344 26.02 -17.35 -27.50
N ARG A 345 27.31 -17.54 -27.36
CA ARG A 345 27.90 -18.17 -26.18
C ARG A 345 28.00 -17.14 -25.04
N PHE A 346 27.54 -17.52 -23.86
CA PHE A 346 27.70 -16.72 -22.65
C PHE A 346 29.19 -16.40 -22.37
N VAL A 347 29.49 -15.14 -22.13
CA VAL A 347 30.85 -14.61 -21.84
C VAL A 347 30.97 -14.11 -20.42
N GLY A 348 29.91 -13.50 -19.88
CA GLY A 348 29.92 -12.89 -18.55
C GLY A 348 28.68 -12.03 -18.31
N TYR A 349 28.74 -11.20 -17.29
CA TYR A 349 27.67 -10.29 -16.94
C TYR A 349 28.15 -8.84 -16.97
N TYR A 350 27.25 -7.94 -17.34
CA TYR A 350 27.45 -6.51 -17.22
C TYR A 350 27.17 -6.09 -15.76
N ASN A 351 28.16 -5.49 -15.11
CA ASN A 351 28.10 -5.18 -13.67
C ASN A 351 27.22 -3.96 -13.33
N ASN A 352 26.92 -3.11 -14.32
CA ASN A 352 26.13 -1.89 -14.10
C ASN A 352 24.73 -2.02 -14.71
N GLN A 353 24.13 -3.22 -14.60
CA GLN A 353 22.74 -3.49 -14.99
C GLN A 353 21.82 -3.01 -13.87
N ILE A 354 21.65 -1.68 -13.74
CA ILE A 354 21.06 -1.03 -12.58
C ILE A 354 19.83 -0.19 -12.94
N ASP A 355 19.04 0.09 -11.93
CA ASP A 355 18.12 1.22 -11.86
C ASP A 355 18.65 2.21 -10.82
N HIS A 356 18.68 3.47 -11.16
CA HIS A 356 19.12 4.56 -10.30
C HIS A 356 18.09 5.69 -10.36
N TYR A 357 17.41 5.94 -9.24
CA TYR A 357 16.36 6.94 -9.19
C TYR A 357 16.42 7.77 -7.90
N ASN A 358 16.10 9.05 -8.03
CA ASN A 358 15.96 9.98 -6.91
C ASN A 358 14.55 10.53 -6.92
N GLN A 359 13.83 10.35 -5.81
CA GLN A 359 12.48 10.89 -5.65
C GLN A 359 12.36 11.69 -4.36
N ASN A 360 11.91 12.94 -4.50
CA ASN A 360 11.82 13.86 -3.38
C ASN A 360 10.40 14.41 -3.26
N TYR A 361 9.91 14.49 -2.02
CA TYR A 361 8.58 14.98 -1.69
C TYR A 361 8.67 16.19 -0.78
N PHE A 362 7.98 17.25 -1.15
CA PHE A 362 7.85 18.49 -0.41
C PHE A 362 6.38 18.74 -0.14
N GLN A 363 6.00 18.92 1.12
CA GLN A 363 4.62 19.15 1.51
C GLN A 363 4.53 20.35 2.46
N LEU A 364 3.56 21.22 2.24
CA LEU A 364 3.18 22.31 3.12
C LEU A 364 1.73 22.13 3.51
N HIS A 365 1.46 21.99 4.80
CA HIS A 365 0.12 21.81 5.34
C HIS A 365 -0.27 23.03 6.15
N TYR A 366 -1.51 23.44 6.02
CA TYR A 366 -2.12 24.47 6.83
C TYR A 366 -3.49 24.04 7.29
N ALA A 367 -3.76 24.16 8.56
CA ALA A 367 -5.08 23.96 9.12
C ALA A 367 -5.49 25.19 9.94
N HIS A 368 -6.76 25.60 9.81
CA HIS A 368 -7.35 26.71 10.53
C HIS A 368 -8.68 26.31 11.17
N GLU A 369 -8.84 26.61 12.44
CA GLU A 369 -10.08 26.40 13.17
C GLU A 369 -10.86 27.74 13.25
N PHE A 370 -11.93 27.88 12.47
CA PHE A 370 -12.80 29.05 12.55
C PHE A 370 -13.53 29.11 13.89
N ASN A 371 -14.00 27.94 14.34
CA ASN A 371 -14.64 27.72 15.61
C ASN A 371 -14.65 26.22 15.96
N GLU A 372 -15.20 25.85 17.12
CA GLU A 372 -15.28 24.45 17.61
C GLU A 372 -16.02 23.48 16.67
N HIS A 373 -16.68 23.97 15.62
CA HIS A 373 -17.47 23.16 14.68
C HIS A 373 -16.94 23.18 13.26
N VAL A 374 -16.10 24.13 12.90
CA VAL A 374 -15.68 24.33 11.49
C VAL A 374 -14.18 24.55 11.45
N ASN A 375 -13.52 23.73 10.65
CA ASN A 375 -12.10 23.88 10.33
C ASN A 375 -11.84 23.76 8.84
N LEU A 376 -10.78 24.39 8.39
CA LEU A 376 -10.22 24.33 7.06
C LEU A 376 -8.89 23.57 7.11
N VAL A 377 -8.65 22.69 6.17
CA VAL A 377 -7.38 21.98 5.98
C VAL A 377 -6.93 22.17 4.55
N SER A 378 -5.69 22.49 4.34
CA SER A 378 -5.09 22.58 3.01
C SER A 378 -3.70 21.99 2.99
N ALA A 379 -3.31 21.48 1.84
CA ALA A 379 -1.96 21.02 1.56
C ALA A 379 -1.53 21.47 0.18
N ALA A 380 -0.30 21.96 0.06
CA ALA A 380 0.39 22.15 -1.22
C ALA A 380 1.55 21.17 -1.27
N PHE A 381 1.83 20.62 -2.44
CA PHE A 381 2.86 19.62 -2.60
C PHE A 381 3.63 19.74 -3.90
N LEU A 382 4.87 19.27 -3.86
CA LEU A 382 5.73 19.06 -5.02
C LEU A 382 6.47 17.73 -4.83
N THR A 383 6.38 16.85 -5.82
CA THR A 383 7.21 15.66 -5.94
C THR A 383 8.12 15.84 -7.15
N THR A 384 9.41 15.56 -7.01
CA THR A 384 10.35 15.56 -8.12
C THR A 384 10.99 14.19 -8.23
N GLY A 385 11.05 13.65 -9.42
CA GLY A 385 11.69 12.39 -9.73
C GLY A 385 12.69 12.52 -10.87
N LYS A 386 13.86 11.90 -10.74
CA LYS A 386 14.82 11.85 -11.82
C LYS A 386 15.73 10.65 -11.67
N GLY A 387 15.82 9.88 -12.74
CA GLY A 387 16.71 8.74 -12.80
C GLY A 387 16.69 8.03 -14.12
N TYR A 388 17.38 6.89 -14.15
CA TYR A 388 17.49 6.05 -15.33
C TYR A 388 17.71 4.60 -14.91
N TYR A 389 17.33 3.71 -15.78
CA TYR A 389 17.88 2.36 -15.75
C TYR A 389 18.88 2.17 -16.89
N GLU A 390 19.99 1.48 -16.58
CA GLU A 390 21.09 1.19 -17.48
C GLU A 390 21.12 -0.28 -17.81
N SER A 391 21.26 -0.62 -19.09
CA SER A 391 21.22 -2.01 -19.55
C SER A 391 22.22 -2.25 -20.67
N TYR A 392 22.95 -3.37 -20.57
CA TYR A 392 23.71 -3.90 -21.68
C TYR A 392 22.79 -4.66 -22.63
N LYS A 393 22.96 -4.46 -23.93
CA LYS A 393 22.18 -5.09 -24.98
C LYS A 393 23.06 -5.77 -26.00
N ASN A 394 22.84 -7.07 -26.19
CA ASN A 394 23.58 -7.87 -27.15
C ASN A 394 23.06 -7.67 -28.57
N ASN A 395 23.95 -7.53 -29.53
CA ASN A 395 23.72 -7.58 -30.99
C ASN A 395 22.46 -6.84 -31.47
N ARG A 396 22.28 -5.58 -31.04
CA ARG A 396 21.11 -4.78 -31.41
C ARG A 396 21.28 -4.11 -32.75
N SER A 397 20.20 -4.07 -33.55
CA SER A 397 20.19 -3.39 -34.83
C SER A 397 20.42 -1.88 -34.68
N PHE A 398 21.24 -1.29 -35.52
CA PHE A 398 21.47 0.16 -35.54
C PHE A 398 20.17 0.96 -35.73
N SER A 399 19.25 0.45 -36.53
CA SER A 399 17.95 1.07 -36.79
C SER A 399 17.09 1.23 -35.55
N GLU A 400 17.21 0.32 -34.56
CA GLU A 400 16.47 0.41 -33.29
C GLU A 400 16.87 1.63 -32.45
N TYR A 401 18.06 2.17 -32.67
CA TYR A 401 18.62 3.30 -31.90
C TYR A 401 18.93 4.53 -32.77
N GLY A 402 18.46 4.51 -34.03
CA GLY A 402 18.74 5.58 -34.98
C GLY A 402 20.24 5.76 -35.30
N LEU A 403 21.02 4.69 -35.16
CA LEU A 403 22.42 4.65 -35.58
C LEU A 403 22.52 4.34 -37.08
N SER A 404 23.57 4.82 -37.73
CA SER A 404 23.81 4.58 -39.14
C SER A 404 24.69 3.36 -39.37
N ASP A 405 24.39 2.57 -40.41
CA ASP A 405 25.23 1.47 -40.85
C ASP A 405 26.67 1.96 -41.05
N THR A 406 27.63 1.18 -40.59
CA THR A 406 29.03 1.52 -40.61
C THR A 406 29.79 0.56 -41.52
N ILE A 407 30.61 1.09 -42.42
CA ILE A 407 31.43 0.28 -43.33
C ILE A 407 32.82 0.12 -42.70
N ILE A 408 33.23 -1.12 -42.45
CA ILE A 408 34.56 -1.48 -41.96
C ILE A 408 35.19 -2.43 -43.00
N GLY A 409 36.15 -1.91 -43.74
CA GLY A 409 36.74 -2.61 -44.89
C GLY A 409 35.74 -2.76 -46.01
N SER A 410 35.34 -4.01 -46.35
CA SER A 410 34.31 -4.36 -47.34
C SER A 410 32.95 -4.64 -46.69
N ASP A 411 32.87 -4.73 -45.40
CA ASP A 411 31.70 -5.23 -44.68
C ASP A 411 30.84 -4.08 -44.16
N THR A 412 29.53 -4.19 -44.35
CA THR A 412 28.54 -3.30 -43.74
C THR A 412 28.08 -3.89 -42.43
N ILE A 413 28.34 -3.16 -41.34
CA ILE A 413 27.92 -3.50 -40.02
C ILE A 413 26.64 -2.73 -39.69
N SER A 414 25.57 -3.44 -39.36
CA SER A 414 24.24 -2.92 -39.07
C SER A 414 23.72 -3.27 -37.68
N SER A 415 24.55 -3.91 -36.86
CA SER A 415 24.24 -4.25 -35.47
C SER A 415 25.46 -4.12 -34.58
N THR A 416 25.25 -3.93 -33.30
CA THR A 416 26.30 -3.77 -32.30
C THR A 416 25.86 -4.19 -30.92
N ASN A 417 26.81 -4.55 -30.06
CA ASN A 417 26.58 -4.53 -28.62
C ASN A 417 26.61 -3.08 -28.12
N LEU A 418 25.71 -2.73 -27.23
CA LEU A 418 25.64 -1.36 -26.71
C LEU A 418 25.18 -1.32 -25.24
N ILE A 419 25.41 -0.16 -24.63
CA ILE A 419 24.86 0.16 -23.30
C ILE A 419 23.90 1.32 -23.48
N GLN A 420 22.67 1.12 -23.04
CA GLN A 420 21.62 2.13 -23.06
C GLN A 420 21.27 2.61 -21.66
N GLN A 421 20.87 3.86 -21.58
CA GLN A 421 20.15 4.42 -20.43
C GLN A 421 18.79 4.90 -20.89
N LYS A 422 17.72 4.53 -20.16
CA LYS A 422 16.39 5.12 -20.36
C LYS A 422 16.03 5.95 -19.14
N TRP A 423 15.77 7.21 -19.38
CA TRP A 423 15.61 8.25 -18.37
C TRP A 423 14.15 8.64 -18.18
N LEU A 424 13.84 8.98 -16.93
CA LEU A 424 12.64 9.71 -16.54
C LEU A 424 13.05 10.93 -15.72
N ASP A 425 12.53 12.11 -16.11
CA ASP A 425 12.66 13.37 -15.34
C ASP A 425 11.26 13.95 -15.17
N ASN A 426 10.71 13.90 -13.96
CA ASN A 426 9.33 14.25 -13.72
C ASN A 426 9.12 15.20 -12.54
N LYS A 427 7.96 15.87 -12.59
CA LYS A 427 7.45 16.73 -11.52
C LYS A 427 5.96 16.49 -11.36
N TYR A 428 5.52 16.34 -10.12
CA TYR A 428 4.12 16.26 -9.77
C TYR A 428 3.82 17.23 -8.65
N TYR A 429 2.94 18.19 -8.90
CA TYR A 429 2.65 19.26 -7.96
C TYR A 429 1.17 19.58 -7.91
N GLY A 430 0.73 20.16 -6.80
CA GLY A 430 -0.66 20.48 -6.64
C GLY A 430 -1.04 21.02 -5.28
N ALA A 431 -2.35 21.17 -5.08
CA ALA A 431 -2.91 21.64 -3.83
C ALA A 431 -4.27 20.98 -3.57
N ASN A 432 -4.51 20.67 -2.29
CA ASN A 432 -5.77 20.15 -1.78
C ASN A 432 -6.34 21.10 -0.74
N LEU A 433 -7.65 21.26 -0.74
CA LEU A 433 -8.39 22.06 0.22
C LEU A 433 -9.60 21.27 0.72
N SER A 434 -9.86 21.29 2.02
CA SER A 434 -10.98 20.60 2.63
C SER A 434 -11.56 21.42 3.79
N LEU A 435 -12.86 21.64 3.77
CA LEU A 435 -13.64 22.24 4.85
C LEU A 435 -14.37 21.12 5.60
N ASN A 436 -14.14 21.03 6.91
CA ASN A 436 -14.83 20.11 7.79
C ASN A 436 -15.79 20.88 8.68
N ALA A 437 -17.05 20.44 8.76
CA ALA A 437 -18.05 21.04 9.61
C ALA A 437 -18.80 19.97 10.41
N HIS A 438 -18.85 20.12 11.72
CA HIS A 438 -19.60 19.29 12.64
C HIS A 438 -20.79 20.07 13.18
N LEU A 439 -22.00 19.80 12.67
CA LEU A 439 -23.22 20.55 12.94
C LEU A 439 -24.24 19.67 13.67
N GLY A 440 -23.97 19.39 14.92
CA GLY A 440 -24.79 18.51 15.74
C GLY A 440 -24.81 17.07 15.25
N ARG A 441 -25.91 16.64 14.59
CA ARG A 441 -26.05 15.30 14.00
C ARG A 441 -25.48 15.17 12.59
N PHE A 442 -24.99 16.26 12.02
CA PHE A 442 -24.52 16.32 10.63
C PHE A 442 -23.03 16.64 10.61
N ASN A 443 -22.25 15.75 10.01
CA ASN A 443 -20.84 15.98 9.73
C ASN A 443 -20.69 16.14 8.22
N LEU A 444 -20.10 17.23 7.80
CA LEU A 444 -19.81 17.55 6.42
C LEU A 444 -18.30 17.69 6.22
N ASN A 445 -17.81 17.09 5.16
CA ASN A 445 -16.49 17.35 4.62
C ASN A 445 -16.63 17.67 3.14
N ALA A 446 -16.24 18.86 2.71
CA ALA A 446 -16.30 19.30 1.33
C ALA A 446 -14.94 19.85 0.92
N GLY A 447 -14.49 19.52 -0.28
CA GLY A 447 -13.16 19.93 -0.70
C GLY A 447 -12.95 19.89 -2.20
N ALA A 448 -11.77 20.37 -2.58
CA ALA A 448 -11.29 20.36 -3.95
C ALA A 448 -9.78 20.08 -3.97
N GLY A 449 -9.32 19.49 -5.05
CA GLY A 449 -7.92 19.28 -5.35
C GLY A 449 -7.61 19.67 -6.79
N TRP A 450 -6.43 20.18 -6.98
CA TRP A 450 -5.83 20.42 -8.28
C TRP A 450 -4.41 19.87 -8.29
N SER A 451 -4.04 19.19 -9.36
CA SER A 451 -2.67 18.69 -9.53
C SER A 451 -2.26 18.72 -10.99
N ASN A 452 -0.96 18.83 -11.23
CA ASN A 452 -0.33 18.74 -12.53
C ASN A 452 0.90 17.85 -12.46
N TYR A 453 1.02 16.93 -13.39
CA TYR A 453 2.19 16.09 -13.62
C TYR A 453 2.82 16.43 -14.95
N GLU A 454 4.14 16.45 -15.00
CA GLU A 454 4.97 16.61 -16.19
C GLU A 454 6.10 15.59 -16.13
N GLY A 455 6.30 14.82 -17.19
CA GLY A 455 7.33 13.79 -17.29
C GLY A 455 8.01 13.78 -18.65
N ASP A 456 9.33 13.86 -18.65
CA ASP A 456 10.19 13.73 -19.82
C ASP A 456 10.78 12.32 -19.87
N HIS A 457 10.52 11.58 -20.95
CA HIS A 457 11.04 10.24 -21.20
C HIS A 457 12.02 10.28 -22.35
N PHE A 458 13.26 9.86 -22.14
CA PHE A 458 14.27 9.83 -23.18
C PHE A 458 15.29 8.72 -22.98
N GLY A 459 15.93 8.29 -24.06
CA GLY A 459 16.95 7.25 -24.02
C GLY A 459 18.27 7.70 -24.61
N LYS A 460 19.37 7.23 -24.04
CA LYS A 460 20.73 7.46 -24.49
C LYS A 460 21.48 6.17 -24.72
N VAL A 461 22.18 6.04 -25.83
CA VAL A 461 23.20 5.02 -26.04
C VAL A 461 24.52 5.61 -25.52
N ILE A 462 24.96 5.16 -24.36
CA ILE A 462 26.18 5.73 -23.73
C ILE A 462 27.47 5.04 -24.17
N TRP A 463 27.34 3.84 -24.72
CA TRP A 463 28.44 3.09 -25.31
C TRP A 463 27.92 2.15 -26.41
N ALA A 464 28.72 1.98 -27.45
CA ALA A 464 28.49 1.00 -28.48
C ALA A 464 29.84 0.39 -28.94
N GLN A 465 29.88 -0.92 -29.17
CA GLN A 465 31.08 -1.60 -29.61
C GLN A 465 31.50 -1.11 -31.00
N VAL A 466 30.54 -0.86 -31.86
CA VAL A 466 30.72 -0.25 -33.19
C VAL A 466 29.69 0.86 -33.33
N ALA A 467 30.14 2.08 -33.64
CA ALA A 467 29.27 3.21 -33.99
C ALA A 467 30.12 4.26 -34.73
N ARG A 468 29.50 5.14 -35.50
CA ARG A 468 30.17 6.32 -36.05
C ARG A 468 30.40 7.35 -34.98
N ILE A 469 31.50 8.10 -35.12
CA ILE A 469 31.85 9.19 -34.20
C ILE A 469 30.68 10.20 -34.16
N GLY A 470 30.19 10.52 -32.95
CA GLY A 470 29.12 11.48 -32.71
C GLY A 470 27.70 10.92 -32.81
N GLU A 471 27.53 9.63 -33.04
CA GLU A 471 26.20 9.00 -33.08
C GLU A 471 25.74 8.41 -31.75
N TYR A 472 26.62 8.25 -30.76
CA TYR A 472 26.28 7.83 -29.41
C TYR A 472 26.36 9.02 -28.43
N ASP A 473 25.88 8.84 -27.21
CA ASP A 473 25.73 9.87 -26.16
C ASP A 473 24.76 11.01 -26.56
N ARG A 474 23.73 10.65 -27.33
CA ARG A 474 22.61 11.51 -27.70
C ARG A 474 21.30 10.80 -27.42
N ASN A 475 20.23 11.57 -27.28
CA ASN A 475 18.90 10.97 -27.15
C ASN A 475 18.50 10.33 -28.47
N TRP A 476 18.18 9.02 -28.48
CA TRP A 476 17.60 8.37 -29.65
C TRP A 476 16.09 8.50 -29.71
N TYR A 477 15.44 8.72 -28.56
CA TYR A 477 14.04 9.10 -28.50
C TYR A 477 13.83 10.17 -27.41
N PHE A 478 12.75 10.90 -27.55
CA PHE A 478 12.28 11.85 -26.57
C PHE A 478 10.76 11.99 -26.70
N ASN A 479 10.08 11.90 -25.56
CA ASN A 479 8.65 12.19 -25.49
C ASN A 479 8.31 12.74 -24.11
N THR A 480 7.15 13.40 -24.02
CA THR A 480 6.66 14.02 -22.81
C THR A 480 5.27 13.50 -22.48
N GLY A 481 4.96 13.48 -21.20
CA GLY A 481 3.61 13.30 -20.67
C GLY A 481 3.23 14.48 -19.78
N SER A 482 2.02 14.98 -19.93
CA SER A 482 1.45 16.01 -19.05
C SER A 482 0.05 15.62 -18.64
N LYS A 483 -0.22 15.63 -17.33
CA LYS A 483 -1.54 15.27 -16.81
C LYS A 483 -2.00 16.28 -15.78
N THR A 484 -3.10 16.97 -16.09
CA THR A 484 -3.77 17.90 -15.18
C THR A 484 -5.05 17.27 -14.66
N GLU A 485 -5.25 17.34 -13.36
CA GLU A 485 -6.49 16.88 -12.72
C GLU A 485 -7.09 17.93 -11.81
N ILE A 486 -8.42 18.06 -11.88
CA ILE A 486 -9.24 18.77 -10.91
C ILE A 486 -10.24 17.79 -10.32
N ASN A 487 -10.33 17.74 -9.00
CA ASN A 487 -11.35 16.98 -8.31
C ASN A 487 -12.10 17.87 -7.32
N VAL A 488 -13.40 17.64 -7.20
CA VAL A 488 -14.27 18.30 -6.22
C VAL A 488 -15.10 17.21 -5.55
N PHE A 489 -15.19 17.27 -4.24
CA PHE A 489 -15.93 16.25 -3.50
C PHE A 489 -16.74 16.85 -2.34
N THR A 490 -17.76 16.11 -1.93
CA THR A 490 -18.49 16.35 -0.69
C THR A 490 -18.86 15.02 -0.06
N LYS A 491 -18.54 14.87 1.21
CA LYS A 491 -18.85 13.71 2.03
C LYS A 491 -19.64 14.15 3.25
N ALA A 492 -20.74 13.47 3.53
CA ALA A 492 -21.57 13.79 4.67
C ALA A 492 -21.98 12.54 5.44
N THR A 493 -22.07 12.66 6.76
CA THR A 493 -22.75 11.68 7.61
C THR A 493 -23.85 12.38 8.40
N TYR A 494 -24.97 11.69 8.56
CA TYR A 494 -26.12 12.18 9.32
C TYR A 494 -26.61 11.14 10.31
N ASP A 495 -26.52 11.45 11.60
CA ASP A 495 -27.03 10.59 12.66
C ASP A 495 -28.55 10.74 12.77
N LEU A 496 -29.28 9.87 12.05
CA LEU A 496 -30.75 9.86 12.05
C LEU A 496 -31.28 9.67 13.50
N ASN A 497 -30.64 8.78 14.23
CA ASN A 497 -30.84 8.55 15.66
C ASN A 497 -29.55 7.92 16.26
N GLU A 498 -29.60 7.53 17.53
CA GLU A 498 -28.46 6.92 18.25
C GLU A 498 -27.95 5.58 17.64
N ARG A 499 -28.71 4.97 16.71
CA ARG A 499 -28.38 3.67 16.12
C ARG A 499 -28.14 3.70 14.62
N ILE A 500 -28.62 4.73 13.94
CA ILE A 500 -28.57 4.77 12.46
C ILE A 500 -27.83 6.01 12.03
N THR A 501 -26.71 5.81 11.35
CA THR A 501 -25.96 6.85 10.65
C THR A 501 -26.09 6.64 9.15
N LEU A 502 -26.53 7.65 8.44
CA LEU A 502 -26.57 7.71 6.97
C LEU A 502 -25.28 8.31 6.45
N TYR A 503 -24.79 7.80 5.34
CA TYR A 503 -23.56 8.25 4.66
C TYR A 503 -23.84 8.58 3.20
N GLY A 504 -23.28 9.68 2.72
CA GLY A 504 -23.28 10.08 1.32
C GLY A 504 -21.94 10.72 0.96
N ASP A 505 -21.44 10.41 -0.24
CA ASP A 505 -20.15 10.91 -0.73
C ASP A 505 -20.25 11.07 -2.25
N LEU A 506 -19.97 12.25 -2.75
CA LEU A 506 -20.03 12.61 -4.16
C LEU A 506 -18.69 13.17 -4.59
N GLN A 507 -18.15 12.70 -5.69
CA GLN A 507 -16.92 13.21 -6.28
C GLN A 507 -17.11 13.45 -7.77
N PHE A 508 -16.59 14.57 -8.24
CA PHE A 508 -16.40 14.86 -9.65
C PHE A 508 -14.92 15.04 -9.93
N ARG A 509 -14.43 14.40 -11.01
CA ARG A 509 -13.05 14.49 -11.48
C ARG A 509 -13.03 14.89 -12.94
N SER A 510 -12.19 15.86 -13.30
CA SER A 510 -11.88 16.25 -14.67
C SER A 510 -10.39 16.09 -14.89
N ILE A 511 -10.02 15.34 -15.92
CA ILE A 511 -8.64 14.97 -16.20
C ILE A 511 -8.34 15.28 -17.65
N GLN A 512 -7.25 16.01 -17.88
CA GLN A 512 -6.62 16.19 -19.18
C GLN A 512 -5.29 15.46 -19.17
N TYR A 513 -5.06 14.57 -20.14
CA TYR A 513 -3.82 13.84 -20.28
C TYR A 513 -3.32 13.94 -21.71
N ASP A 514 -2.11 14.47 -21.88
CA ASP A 514 -1.47 14.72 -23.15
C ASP A 514 -0.12 14.00 -23.20
N MET A 515 0.14 13.29 -24.29
CA MET A 515 1.45 12.70 -24.61
C MET A 515 1.94 13.28 -25.92
N SER A 516 3.24 13.49 -26.07
CA SER A 516 3.84 14.05 -27.29
C SER A 516 5.24 13.55 -27.49
N GLY A 517 5.57 13.21 -28.74
CA GLY A 517 6.92 12.81 -29.17
C GLY A 517 7.06 11.31 -29.43
N LEU A 518 8.30 10.91 -29.73
CA LEU A 518 8.61 9.54 -30.18
C LEU A 518 8.92 8.62 -29.02
N HIS A 519 8.43 7.38 -29.11
CA HIS A 519 8.80 6.27 -28.26
C HIS A 519 10.17 5.67 -28.67
N ASP A 520 10.71 4.76 -27.89
CA ASP A 520 12.00 4.11 -28.13
C ASP A 520 12.08 3.26 -29.42
N ASP A 521 10.94 2.85 -29.94
CA ASP A 521 10.76 2.19 -31.25
C ASP A 521 10.36 3.15 -32.38
N PHE A 522 10.51 4.46 -32.16
CA PHE A 522 10.16 5.54 -33.08
C PHE A 522 8.67 5.70 -33.42
N ARG A 523 7.77 4.99 -32.74
CA ARG A 523 6.33 5.28 -32.85
C ARG A 523 6.04 6.67 -32.28
N ASP A 524 5.20 7.42 -32.96
CA ASP A 524 4.69 8.69 -32.43
C ASP A 524 3.61 8.43 -31.38
N LEU A 525 3.87 8.82 -30.15
CA LEU A 525 2.94 8.71 -29.03
C LEU A 525 2.00 9.91 -28.89
N THR A 526 2.05 10.88 -29.82
CA THR A 526 1.28 12.13 -29.70
C THR A 526 -0.22 11.86 -29.68
N GLN A 527 -0.84 12.08 -28.55
CA GLN A 527 -2.27 11.90 -28.32
C GLN A 527 -2.75 12.70 -27.12
N SER A 528 -4.06 12.99 -27.08
CA SER A 528 -4.69 13.80 -26.04
C SER A 528 -5.99 13.13 -25.58
N HIS A 529 -6.18 13.04 -24.27
CA HIS A 529 -7.34 12.40 -23.66
C HIS A 529 -7.96 13.32 -22.61
N HIS A 530 -9.29 13.37 -22.61
CA HIS A 530 -10.06 14.14 -21.66
C HIS A 530 -11.13 13.24 -21.00
N PHE A 531 -11.17 13.23 -19.66
CA PHE A 531 -12.10 12.42 -18.90
C PHE A 531 -12.85 13.27 -17.89
N ASN A 532 -14.15 13.00 -17.78
CA ASN A 532 -15.00 13.57 -16.73
C ASN A 532 -15.69 12.41 -16.01
N PHE A 533 -15.44 12.26 -14.73
CA PHE A 533 -15.94 11.18 -13.92
C PHE A 533 -16.81 11.69 -12.78
N PHE A 534 -17.93 11.00 -12.56
CA PHE A 534 -18.77 11.19 -11.41
C PHE A 534 -18.84 9.91 -10.59
N ASN A 535 -18.42 9.98 -9.32
CA ASN A 535 -18.22 8.86 -8.41
C ASN A 535 -19.11 9.01 -7.16
N PRO A 536 -20.41 8.67 -7.23
CA PRO A 536 -21.30 8.72 -6.09
C PRO A 536 -21.11 7.49 -5.19
N LYS A 537 -21.26 7.69 -3.87
CA LYS A 537 -21.26 6.64 -2.86
C LYS A 537 -22.34 6.92 -1.83
N ALA A 538 -22.97 5.86 -1.33
CA ALA A 538 -23.96 5.96 -0.28
C ALA A 538 -23.87 4.76 0.66
N GLY A 539 -24.31 4.92 1.90
CA GLY A 539 -24.31 3.81 2.83
C GLY A 539 -25.05 4.11 4.11
N VAL A 540 -25.18 3.09 4.93
CA VAL A 540 -25.82 3.15 6.24
C VAL A 540 -25.03 2.31 7.23
N VAL A 541 -24.89 2.83 8.45
CA VAL A 541 -24.36 2.10 9.60
C VAL A 541 -25.48 1.95 10.61
N TYR A 542 -25.69 0.73 11.09
CA TYR A 542 -26.66 0.40 12.14
C TYR A 542 -25.92 -0.12 13.37
N ALA A 543 -25.89 0.67 14.43
CA ALA A 543 -25.38 0.25 15.73
C ALA A 543 -26.42 -0.66 16.41
N VAL A 544 -26.16 -1.98 16.43
CA VAL A 544 -27.00 -2.96 17.11
C VAL A 544 -26.98 -2.70 18.62
N ASN A 545 -25.79 -2.41 19.13
CA ASN A 545 -25.53 -1.98 20.52
C ASN A 545 -24.14 -1.29 20.57
N GLY A 546 -23.67 -0.94 21.76
CA GLY A 546 -22.42 -0.19 21.96
C GLY A 546 -21.14 -0.92 21.51
N TYR A 547 -21.20 -2.15 21.01
CA TYR A 547 -20.02 -2.92 20.57
C TYR A 547 -20.29 -3.76 19.32
N GLN A 548 -21.45 -3.61 18.70
CA GLN A 548 -21.82 -4.32 17.48
C GLN A 548 -22.43 -3.34 16.46
N SER A 549 -21.97 -3.39 15.25
CA SER A 549 -22.55 -2.64 14.16
C SER A 549 -22.65 -3.46 12.87
N LEU A 550 -23.65 -3.13 12.07
CA LEU A 550 -23.84 -3.57 10.70
C LEU A 550 -23.68 -2.36 9.79
N TYR A 551 -23.14 -2.56 8.61
CA TYR A 551 -23.15 -1.53 7.58
C TYR A 551 -23.48 -2.12 6.22
N PHE A 552 -23.99 -1.25 5.37
CA PHE A 552 -24.18 -1.48 3.95
C PHE A 552 -23.69 -0.26 3.18
N SER A 553 -22.98 -0.50 2.06
CA SER A 553 -22.58 0.58 1.16
C SER A 553 -22.69 0.18 -0.30
N VAL A 554 -22.88 1.19 -1.14
CA VAL A 554 -22.78 1.13 -2.59
C VAL A 554 -21.90 2.29 -3.04
N ALA A 555 -20.94 1.99 -3.93
CA ALA A 555 -20.03 2.97 -4.46
C ALA A 555 -19.82 2.77 -5.96
N ILE A 556 -19.69 3.88 -6.69
CA ILE A 556 -19.26 3.87 -8.09
C ILE A 556 -17.91 4.58 -8.15
N ALA A 557 -16.97 3.99 -8.85
CA ALA A 557 -15.68 4.58 -9.15
C ALA A 557 -15.35 4.42 -10.63
N ASN A 558 -14.73 5.45 -11.20
CA ASN A 558 -14.22 5.43 -12.57
C ASN A 558 -12.74 5.76 -12.54
N ARG A 559 -11.97 5.17 -13.47
CA ARG A 559 -10.54 5.36 -13.58
C ARG A 559 -10.12 5.46 -15.03
N GLU A 560 -9.25 6.41 -15.32
CA GLU A 560 -8.58 6.55 -16.60
C GLU A 560 -7.47 5.52 -16.76
N PRO A 561 -7.12 5.09 -17.99
CA PRO A 561 -5.95 4.28 -18.26
C PRO A 561 -4.66 5.03 -17.95
N GLY A 562 -3.64 4.30 -17.46
CA GLY A 562 -2.29 4.82 -17.30
C GLY A 562 -1.52 4.87 -18.63
N ARG A 563 -0.35 5.53 -18.62
CA ARG A 563 0.52 5.70 -19.79
C ARG A 563 0.83 4.38 -20.50
N SER A 564 1.25 3.36 -19.76
CA SER A 564 1.66 2.08 -20.32
C SER A 564 0.55 1.42 -21.15
N VAL A 565 -0.72 1.59 -20.75
CA VAL A 565 -1.84 1.04 -21.50
C VAL A 565 -1.95 1.64 -22.90
N TYR A 566 -1.72 2.95 -23.04
CA TYR A 566 -1.72 3.62 -24.34
C TYR A 566 -0.46 3.31 -25.16
N ARG A 567 0.67 3.23 -24.49
CA ARG A 567 1.97 2.95 -25.12
C ARG A 567 2.05 1.51 -25.64
N ASP A 568 1.59 0.54 -24.85
CA ASP A 568 1.77 -0.89 -25.10
C ASP A 568 0.54 -1.54 -25.78
N SER A 569 -0.54 -0.77 -26.03
CA SER A 569 -1.71 -1.27 -26.76
C SER A 569 -1.43 -1.40 -28.25
N ASP A 570 -2.00 -2.43 -28.87
CA ASP A 570 -2.00 -2.58 -30.32
C ASP A 570 -2.72 -1.40 -31.00
N ALA A 571 -2.24 -1.00 -32.18
CA ALA A 571 -2.77 0.14 -32.94
C ALA A 571 -4.29 0.06 -33.22
N ASN A 572 -4.85 -1.14 -33.21
CA ASN A 572 -6.28 -1.40 -33.46
C ASN A 572 -7.08 -1.57 -32.16
N GLN A 573 -6.46 -1.55 -31.00
CA GLN A 573 -7.12 -1.75 -29.71
C GLN A 573 -7.61 -0.41 -29.14
N LYS A 574 -8.91 -0.33 -28.90
CA LYS A 574 -9.49 0.83 -28.23
C LYS A 574 -9.28 0.74 -26.72
N VAL A 575 -8.45 1.61 -26.20
CA VAL A 575 -8.23 1.77 -24.76
C VAL A 575 -9.41 2.53 -24.13
N LEU A 576 -10.04 1.95 -23.13
CA LEU A 576 -11.23 2.48 -22.47
C LEU A 576 -10.99 2.75 -20.98
N PRO A 577 -11.61 3.79 -20.39
CA PRO A 577 -11.61 3.98 -18.94
C PRO A 577 -12.44 2.90 -18.26
N GLU A 578 -12.03 2.54 -17.06
CA GLU A 578 -12.68 1.51 -16.23
C GLU A 578 -13.81 2.11 -15.40
N ARG A 579 -14.83 1.30 -15.17
CA ARG A 579 -15.89 1.60 -14.19
C ARG A 579 -16.10 0.43 -13.24
N LEU A 580 -16.16 0.73 -11.96
CA LEU A 580 -16.44 -0.19 -10.87
C LEU A 580 -17.73 0.20 -10.17
N THR A 581 -18.62 -0.78 -9.93
CA THR A 581 -19.70 -0.67 -8.97
C THR A 581 -19.40 -1.64 -7.82
N ASP A 582 -19.26 -1.13 -6.61
CA ASP A 582 -18.90 -1.90 -5.41
C ASP A 582 -20.04 -1.92 -4.41
N LEU A 583 -20.45 -3.11 -3.99
CA LEU A 583 -21.48 -3.35 -3.00
C LEU A 583 -20.84 -4.06 -1.81
N GLU A 584 -21.00 -3.51 -0.61
CA GLU A 584 -20.45 -4.11 0.60
C GLU A 584 -21.50 -4.23 1.71
N VAL A 585 -21.43 -5.35 2.45
CA VAL A 585 -22.16 -5.58 3.68
C VAL A 585 -21.20 -6.05 4.74
N GLY A 586 -21.10 -5.34 5.84
CA GLY A 586 -20.18 -5.72 6.90
C GLY A 586 -20.84 -5.79 8.27
N TYR A 587 -20.26 -6.63 9.13
CA TYR A 587 -20.61 -6.78 10.53
C TYR A 587 -19.37 -6.68 11.39
N ARG A 588 -19.40 -5.81 12.38
CA ARG A 588 -18.30 -5.56 13.32
C ARG A 588 -18.75 -5.88 14.73
N VAL A 589 -17.86 -6.56 15.46
CA VAL A 589 -18.03 -6.84 16.90
C VAL A 589 -16.73 -6.45 17.60
N GLY A 590 -16.80 -5.52 18.54
CA GLY A 590 -15.69 -5.13 19.40
C GLY A 590 -16.01 -5.45 20.87
N GLY A 591 -15.32 -6.40 21.48
CA GLY A 591 -15.50 -6.77 22.88
C GLY A 591 -14.21 -6.64 23.69
N LYS A 592 -14.26 -6.94 24.99
CA LYS A 592 -13.07 -6.84 25.84
C LYS A 592 -11.91 -7.70 25.33
N ASN A 593 -12.19 -8.93 24.93
CA ASN A 593 -11.18 -9.92 24.57
C ASN A 593 -11.36 -10.46 23.15
N ILE A 594 -12.41 -10.05 22.44
CA ILE A 594 -12.76 -10.59 21.12
C ILE A 594 -13.08 -9.41 20.20
N LYS A 595 -12.49 -9.43 19.04
CA LYS A 595 -12.82 -8.57 17.92
C LYS A 595 -13.17 -9.47 16.73
N ILE A 596 -14.26 -9.17 16.04
CA ILE A 596 -14.64 -9.89 14.81
C ILE A 596 -15.14 -8.84 13.81
N GLU A 597 -14.61 -8.89 12.61
CA GLU A 597 -15.09 -8.11 11.48
C GLU A 597 -15.31 -9.06 10.31
N THR A 598 -16.48 -9.00 9.71
CA THR A 598 -16.82 -9.76 8.51
C THR A 598 -17.32 -8.80 7.46
N ASN A 599 -16.85 -8.97 6.23
CA ASN A 599 -17.30 -8.19 5.10
C ASN A 599 -17.64 -9.11 3.92
N LEU A 600 -18.80 -8.90 3.32
CA LEU A 600 -19.20 -9.45 2.04
C LEU A 600 -19.11 -8.35 1.01
N TYR A 601 -18.48 -8.62 -0.12
CA TYR A 601 -18.35 -7.64 -1.19
C TYR A 601 -18.69 -8.24 -2.56
N TYR A 602 -19.21 -7.39 -3.44
CA TYR A 602 -19.42 -7.67 -4.85
C TYR A 602 -19.01 -6.46 -5.66
N MET A 603 -17.93 -6.59 -6.41
CA MET A 603 -17.31 -5.57 -7.24
C MET A 603 -17.59 -5.92 -8.70
N ASP A 604 -18.47 -5.19 -9.37
CA ASP A 604 -18.82 -5.35 -10.78
C ASP A 604 -18.05 -4.35 -11.63
N TYR A 605 -17.29 -4.85 -12.58
CA TYR A 605 -16.42 -4.05 -13.45
C TYR A 605 -16.94 -4.03 -14.88
N LYS A 606 -16.90 -2.85 -15.45
CA LYS A 606 -17.07 -2.62 -16.87
C LYS A 606 -15.78 -2.06 -17.45
N ASP A 607 -15.37 -2.62 -18.60
CA ASP A 607 -14.17 -2.23 -19.32
C ASP A 607 -12.90 -2.29 -18.45
N GLN A 608 -12.82 -3.29 -17.52
CA GLN A 608 -11.69 -3.44 -16.60
C GLN A 608 -10.38 -3.65 -17.36
N LEU A 609 -9.32 -2.95 -16.95
CA LEU A 609 -7.95 -3.20 -17.36
C LEU A 609 -7.38 -4.36 -16.55
N VAL A 610 -7.23 -5.51 -17.18
CA VAL A 610 -6.68 -6.72 -16.56
C VAL A 610 -5.26 -6.98 -17.04
N LEU A 611 -4.44 -7.57 -16.18
CA LEU A 611 -3.08 -7.98 -16.51
C LEU A 611 -3.15 -9.10 -17.55
N THR A 612 -2.43 -8.95 -18.68
CA THR A 612 -2.34 -9.99 -19.71
C THR A 612 -1.50 -11.19 -19.27
N GLY A 613 -0.65 -11.00 -18.28
CA GLY A 613 0.41 -11.92 -17.89
C GLY A 613 1.75 -11.58 -18.51
N GLN A 614 1.78 -10.73 -19.49
CA GLN A 614 2.98 -10.26 -20.19
C GLN A 614 3.61 -9.07 -19.48
N ILE A 615 4.88 -8.84 -19.74
CA ILE A 615 5.61 -7.63 -19.38
C ILE A 615 6.18 -6.96 -20.63
N ASN A 616 6.38 -5.64 -20.54
CA ASN A 616 7.09 -4.89 -21.58
C ASN A 616 8.62 -4.98 -21.39
N ASN A 617 9.36 -4.27 -22.24
CA ASN A 617 10.83 -4.26 -22.27
C ASN A 617 11.51 -3.74 -20.98
N VAL A 618 10.73 -3.28 -20.01
CA VAL A 618 11.20 -2.74 -18.72
C VAL A 618 10.59 -3.45 -17.51
N GLY A 619 10.01 -4.64 -17.74
CA GLY A 619 9.39 -5.43 -16.66
C GLY A 619 8.03 -4.95 -16.20
N GLU A 620 7.44 -3.90 -16.81
CA GLU A 620 6.11 -3.41 -16.47
C GLU A 620 5.02 -4.29 -17.06
N ALA A 621 4.03 -4.65 -16.26
CA ALA A 621 2.95 -5.54 -16.68
C ALA A 621 2.02 -4.91 -17.73
N ILE A 622 1.81 -5.60 -18.84
CA ILE A 622 0.91 -5.19 -19.92
C ILE A 622 -0.55 -5.47 -19.52
N LYS A 623 -1.43 -4.52 -19.85
CA LYS A 623 -2.86 -4.58 -19.52
C LYS A 623 -3.71 -4.46 -20.79
N THR A 624 -4.90 -5.09 -20.74
CA THR A 624 -5.93 -4.97 -21.78
C THR A 624 -7.32 -4.80 -21.16
N ASN A 625 -8.22 -4.11 -21.87
CA ASN A 625 -9.61 -4.01 -21.41
C ASN A 625 -10.38 -5.33 -21.62
N VAL A 626 -11.17 -5.71 -20.63
CA VAL A 626 -12.19 -6.75 -20.73
C VAL A 626 -13.56 -6.14 -20.48
N ALA A 627 -14.55 -6.49 -21.31
CA ALA A 627 -15.85 -5.84 -21.30
C ALA A 627 -16.58 -5.98 -19.95
N LYS A 628 -16.50 -7.16 -19.33
CA LYS A 628 -17.14 -7.47 -18.05
C LYS A 628 -16.30 -8.40 -17.20
N SER A 629 -16.18 -8.07 -15.94
CA SER A 629 -15.57 -8.92 -14.93
C SER A 629 -16.19 -8.64 -13.56
N TYR A 630 -15.99 -9.53 -12.62
CA TYR A 630 -16.42 -9.29 -11.25
C TYR A 630 -15.47 -9.92 -10.23
N ARG A 631 -15.47 -9.33 -9.04
CA ARG A 631 -14.85 -9.88 -7.85
C ARG A 631 -15.89 -9.98 -6.74
N ALA A 632 -16.11 -11.16 -6.20
CA ALA A 632 -17.07 -11.39 -5.12
C ALA A 632 -16.39 -12.18 -4.02
N GLY A 633 -16.60 -11.81 -2.77
CA GLY A 633 -15.93 -12.54 -1.69
C GLY A 633 -16.44 -12.21 -0.30
N ILE A 634 -15.90 -12.99 0.62
CA ILE A 634 -16.05 -12.80 2.06
C ILE A 634 -14.68 -12.61 2.70
N GLU A 635 -14.58 -11.61 3.55
CA GLU A 635 -13.40 -11.34 4.39
C GLU A 635 -13.77 -11.48 5.85
N LEU A 636 -12.87 -12.06 6.63
CA LEU A 636 -12.98 -12.22 8.07
C LEU A 636 -11.71 -11.71 8.74
N VAL A 637 -11.87 -10.90 9.77
CA VAL A 637 -10.82 -10.57 10.73
C VAL A 637 -11.31 -10.96 12.10
N ALA A 638 -10.50 -11.69 12.86
CA ALA A 638 -10.81 -12.07 14.23
C ALA A 638 -9.58 -11.84 15.12
N GLY A 639 -9.81 -11.24 16.28
CA GLY A 639 -8.79 -11.08 17.31
C GLY A 639 -9.30 -11.61 18.63
N VAL A 640 -8.51 -12.42 19.32
CA VAL A 640 -8.85 -12.99 20.62
C VAL A 640 -7.67 -12.81 21.58
N LYS A 641 -7.93 -12.18 22.71
CA LYS A 641 -6.98 -12.09 23.85
C LYS A 641 -7.39 -13.10 24.92
N PHE A 642 -6.49 -14.00 25.28
CA PHE A 642 -6.75 -15.06 26.24
C PHE A 642 -5.54 -15.30 27.15
N LEU A 643 -5.78 -15.89 28.33
CA LEU A 643 -4.74 -16.16 29.34
C LEU A 643 -3.88 -14.95 29.75
N LYS A 644 -4.37 -13.69 29.61
CA LYS A 644 -3.67 -12.43 29.88
C LYS A 644 -2.31 -12.23 29.16
N MET A 645 -1.73 -13.30 28.63
CA MET A 645 -0.40 -13.32 28.01
C MET A 645 -0.43 -13.75 26.55
N MET A 646 -1.60 -14.06 25.99
CA MET A 646 -1.72 -14.55 24.61
C MET A 646 -2.73 -13.70 23.83
N GLU A 647 -2.34 -13.38 22.62
CA GLU A 647 -3.17 -12.71 21.63
C GLU A 647 -3.10 -13.46 20.31
N TRP A 648 -4.26 -13.75 19.73
CA TRP A 648 -4.35 -14.42 18.45
C TRP A 648 -5.17 -13.58 17.49
N ASN A 649 -4.52 -13.09 16.45
CA ASN A 649 -5.15 -12.37 15.37
C ASN A 649 -5.19 -13.25 14.12
N LEU A 650 -6.36 -13.37 13.54
CA LEU A 650 -6.65 -14.17 12.36
C LEU A 650 -7.24 -13.27 11.28
N HIS A 651 -6.90 -13.53 10.06
CA HIS A 651 -7.60 -12.99 8.92
C HIS A 651 -7.77 -14.05 7.83
N GLY A 652 -8.80 -13.92 7.04
CA GLY A 652 -9.05 -14.80 5.92
C GLY A 652 -9.96 -14.16 4.90
N ALA A 653 -9.77 -14.55 3.65
CA ALA A 653 -10.60 -14.15 2.55
C ALA A 653 -10.85 -15.34 1.62
N TYR A 654 -12.09 -15.47 1.18
CA TYR A 654 -12.47 -16.35 0.08
C TYR A 654 -13.13 -15.52 -1.00
N SER A 655 -12.65 -15.62 -2.22
CA SER A 655 -13.16 -14.83 -3.34
C SER A 655 -13.26 -15.60 -4.64
N GLN A 656 -14.15 -15.13 -5.50
CA GLN A 656 -14.26 -15.50 -6.90
C GLN A 656 -13.98 -14.24 -7.72
N ASN A 657 -12.99 -14.33 -8.58
CA ASN A 657 -12.54 -13.24 -9.43
C ASN A 657 -12.62 -13.70 -10.88
N LYS A 658 -13.59 -13.22 -11.65
CA LYS A 658 -13.96 -13.77 -12.95
C LYS A 658 -14.00 -12.69 -14.02
N ILE A 659 -13.51 -13.07 -15.20
CA ILE A 659 -13.71 -12.35 -16.45
C ILE A 659 -14.77 -13.12 -17.23
N LEU A 660 -15.77 -12.41 -17.73
CA LEU A 660 -16.85 -13.01 -18.53
C LEU A 660 -16.50 -12.88 -20.02
N ASP A 661 -16.76 -13.95 -20.77
CA ASP A 661 -16.56 -14.01 -22.22
C ASP A 661 -15.14 -13.58 -22.63
N PHE A 662 -14.13 -14.08 -21.91
CA PHE A 662 -12.75 -13.75 -22.16
C PHE A 662 -12.28 -14.26 -23.54
N ILE A 663 -11.64 -13.37 -24.28
CA ILE A 663 -11.00 -13.67 -25.56
C ILE A 663 -9.49 -13.54 -25.36
N SER A 664 -8.76 -14.61 -25.67
CA SER A 664 -7.31 -14.62 -25.68
C SER A 664 -6.77 -14.31 -27.04
N TYR A 665 -5.77 -13.46 -27.13
CA TYR A 665 -5.02 -13.12 -28.32
C TYR A 665 -3.60 -13.63 -28.15
N THR A 666 -3.12 -14.49 -29.03
CA THR A 666 -1.78 -15.06 -28.98
C THR A 666 -1.05 -14.73 -30.27
N ASP A 667 0.10 -14.08 -30.20
CA ASP A 667 0.88 -13.67 -31.38
C ASP A 667 1.32 -14.87 -32.20
N ASP A 668 1.25 -14.72 -33.53
CA ASP A 668 1.81 -15.70 -34.46
C ASP A 668 3.05 -15.09 -35.17
N TRP A 669 4.23 -15.50 -34.74
CA TRP A 669 5.49 -14.98 -35.29
C TRP A 669 5.73 -15.41 -36.74
N TYR A 670 5.05 -16.47 -37.21
CA TYR A 670 5.12 -16.90 -38.59
C TYR A 670 4.26 -16.06 -39.54
N ALA A 671 3.16 -15.54 -39.01
CA ALA A 671 2.20 -14.72 -39.76
C ALA A 671 2.11 -13.29 -39.22
N TRP A 672 3.15 -12.81 -38.51
CA TRP A 672 3.15 -11.47 -37.93
C TRP A 672 2.68 -10.38 -38.88
N PRO A 673 1.76 -9.48 -38.53
CA PRO A 673 1.23 -9.25 -37.15
C PRO A 673 -0.09 -10.00 -36.84
N GLU A 674 -0.39 -11.10 -37.43
CA GLU A 674 -1.59 -11.88 -37.14
C GLU A 674 -1.54 -12.51 -35.76
N GLN A 675 -2.71 -12.68 -35.15
CA GLN A 675 -2.87 -13.30 -33.83
C GLN A 675 -3.86 -14.46 -33.92
N VAL A 676 -3.60 -15.51 -33.16
CA VAL A 676 -4.57 -16.58 -32.91
C VAL A 676 -5.55 -16.12 -31.86
N ILE A 677 -6.84 -16.19 -32.17
CA ILE A 677 -7.93 -15.69 -31.34
C ILE A 677 -8.72 -16.87 -30.76
N ASP A 678 -8.71 -17.02 -29.45
CA ASP A 678 -9.43 -18.08 -28.74
C ASP A 678 -10.50 -17.53 -27.80
N SER A 679 -11.74 -18.02 -27.96
CA SER A 679 -12.83 -17.70 -27.03
C SER A 679 -12.81 -18.66 -25.84
N MET A 680 -12.41 -18.15 -24.69
CA MET A 680 -12.20 -18.92 -23.46
C MET A 680 -13.45 -18.99 -22.55
N GLY A 681 -14.50 -18.22 -22.85
CA GLY A 681 -15.68 -18.10 -22.00
C GLY A 681 -15.35 -17.42 -20.66
N THR A 682 -15.93 -17.91 -19.58
CA THR A 682 -15.69 -17.33 -18.23
C THR A 682 -14.42 -17.90 -17.61
N THR A 683 -13.44 -17.03 -17.35
CA THR A 683 -12.14 -17.40 -16.79
C THR A 683 -11.88 -16.76 -15.43
N ASN A 684 -10.81 -17.18 -14.74
CA ASN A 684 -10.31 -16.51 -13.56
C ASN A 684 -9.41 -15.33 -13.95
N SER A 685 -9.53 -14.20 -13.22
CA SER A 685 -8.57 -13.11 -13.35
C SER A 685 -7.18 -13.54 -12.89
N SER A 686 -6.16 -13.09 -13.62
CA SER A 686 -4.75 -13.25 -13.24
C SER A 686 -4.47 -12.68 -11.84
N PHE A 687 -3.49 -13.25 -11.14
CA PHE A 687 -3.02 -12.83 -9.82
C PHE A 687 -4.11 -12.58 -8.77
N SER A 688 -5.20 -13.32 -8.87
CA SER A 688 -6.36 -13.19 -7.99
C SER A 688 -6.66 -14.53 -7.30
N PRO A 689 -5.93 -14.89 -6.23
CA PRO A 689 -6.11 -16.16 -5.54
C PRO A 689 -7.50 -16.21 -4.89
N SER A 690 -8.12 -17.39 -4.93
CA SER A 690 -9.45 -17.57 -4.31
C SER A 690 -9.40 -17.60 -2.79
N VAL A 691 -8.26 -17.93 -2.19
CA VAL A 691 -8.08 -18.01 -0.74
C VAL A 691 -6.80 -17.27 -0.35
N VAL A 692 -6.93 -16.34 0.59
CA VAL A 692 -5.81 -15.73 1.31
C VAL A 692 -6.15 -15.78 2.79
N ALA A 693 -5.24 -16.29 3.62
CA ALA A 693 -5.46 -16.40 5.05
C ALA A 693 -4.17 -16.16 5.83
N GLY A 694 -4.30 -15.63 7.03
CA GLY A 694 -3.16 -15.45 7.91
C GLY A 694 -3.51 -15.54 9.38
N SER A 695 -2.49 -15.77 10.17
CA SER A 695 -2.56 -15.96 11.61
C SER A 695 -1.36 -15.30 12.27
N ASN A 696 -1.59 -14.50 13.30
CA ASN A 696 -0.54 -13.95 14.15
C ASN A 696 -0.84 -14.35 15.59
N LEU A 697 -0.14 -15.39 16.08
CA LEU A 697 -0.23 -15.85 17.45
C LEU A 697 0.93 -15.25 18.25
N SER A 698 0.61 -14.35 19.16
CA SER A 698 1.58 -13.66 20.02
C SER A 698 1.48 -14.16 21.45
N VAL A 699 2.63 -14.39 22.07
CA VAL A 699 2.79 -14.77 23.47
C VAL A 699 3.67 -13.74 24.17
N LEU A 700 3.25 -13.29 25.34
CA LEU A 700 3.97 -12.37 26.23
C LEU A 700 4.39 -13.13 27.51
N PRO A 701 5.44 -13.96 27.45
CA PRO A 701 5.79 -14.88 28.54
C PRO A 701 6.28 -14.15 29.79
N VAL A 702 6.92 -13.00 29.60
CA VAL A 702 7.33 -12.06 30.64
C VAL A 702 7.08 -10.63 30.18
N LYS A 703 7.16 -9.70 31.11
CA LYS A 703 6.97 -8.28 30.80
C LYS A 703 7.96 -7.83 29.72
N ASP A 704 7.45 -7.07 28.75
CA ASP A 704 8.21 -6.44 27.67
C ASP A 704 8.89 -7.43 26.68
N LEU A 705 8.63 -8.75 26.77
CA LEU A 705 9.00 -9.77 25.77
C LEU A 705 7.76 -10.23 25.03
N LYS A 706 7.76 -10.08 23.72
CA LYS A 706 6.69 -10.57 22.83
C LYS A 706 7.29 -11.52 21.79
N ILE A 707 6.71 -12.71 21.66
CA ILE A 707 7.06 -13.71 20.66
C ILE A 707 5.83 -13.92 19.80
N SER A 708 5.95 -13.75 18.48
CA SER A 708 4.83 -13.82 17.53
C SER A 708 5.15 -14.83 16.43
N LEU A 709 4.27 -15.82 16.26
CA LEU A 709 4.27 -16.71 15.10
C LEU A 709 3.30 -16.15 14.09
N ILE A 710 3.82 -15.73 12.94
CA ILE A 710 3.07 -15.14 11.83
C ILE A 710 3.04 -16.15 10.69
N SER A 711 1.85 -16.59 10.33
CA SER A 711 1.63 -17.60 9.29
C SER A 711 0.75 -17.02 8.19
N ASN A 712 1.15 -17.18 6.93
CA ASN A 712 0.42 -16.66 5.78
C ASN A 712 0.23 -17.77 4.74
N TYR A 713 -1.00 -17.92 4.26
CA TYR A 713 -1.38 -18.83 3.19
C TYR A 713 -1.93 -18.03 2.01
N VAL A 714 -1.43 -18.32 0.83
CA VAL A 714 -1.95 -17.79 -0.43
C VAL A 714 -2.27 -18.97 -1.34
N GLY A 715 -3.49 -19.01 -1.84
CA GLY A 715 -3.94 -20.02 -2.79
C GLY A 715 -3.30 -19.86 -4.17
N ARG A 716 -3.60 -20.80 -5.07
CA ARG A 716 -3.13 -20.77 -6.47
C ARG A 716 -3.49 -19.46 -7.14
N GLN A 717 -2.54 -18.90 -7.89
CA GLN A 717 -2.72 -17.71 -8.72
C GLN A 717 -2.41 -18.06 -10.18
N TYR A 718 -3.29 -17.73 -11.10
CA TYR A 718 -2.98 -17.80 -12.52
C TYR A 718 -2.15 -16.60 -12.92
N ILE A 719 -1.15 -16.79 -13.78
CA ILE A 719 -0.27 -15.71 -14.25
C ILE A 719 -0.98 -14.89 -15.33
N ASP A 720 -1.74 -15.55 -16.20
CA ASP A 720 -2.57 -14.95 -17.24
C ASP A 720 -4.08 -15.22 -17.01
N ASN A 721 -4.91 -14.67 -17.88
CA ASN A 721 -6.37 -14.81 -17.78
C ASN A 721 -6.94 -16.07 -18.46
N THR A 722 -6.11 -16.94 -19.02
CA THR A 722 -6.55 -18.17 -19.71
C THR A 722 -6.91 -19.30 -18.75
N GLN A 723 -6.61 -19.15 -17.44
CA GLN A 723 -6.68 -20.15 -16.37
C GLN A 723 -5.97 -21.47 -16.71
N THR A 724 -4.93 -21.41 -17.52
CA THR A 724 -4.07 -22.54 -17.83
C THR A 724 -3.25 -22.95 -16.61
N LYS A 725 -3.38 -24.21 -16.17
CA LYS A 725 -2.75 -24.67 -14.92
C LYS A 725 -1.22 -24.63 -14.96
N SER A 726 -0.59 -24.86 -16.11
CA SER A 726 0.87 -24.76 -16.29
C SER A 726 1.39 -23.32 -16.12
N ARG A 727 0.53 -22.33 -16.35
CA ARG A 727 0.76 -20.89 -16.23
C ARG A 727 0.16 -20.37 -14.91
N SER A 728 0.61 -20.95 -13.81
CA SER A 728 0.14 -20.57 -12.48
C SER A 728 1.24 -20.66 -11.44
N LEU A 729 1.11 -19.86 -10.39
CA LEU A 729 1.87 -19.97 -9.16
C LEU A 729 1.19 -20.97 -8.24
N ASP A 730 1.96 -21.89 -7.67
CA ASP A 730 1.44 -22.85 -6.72
C ASP A 730 1.06 -22.18 -5.38
N PRO A 731 0.07 -22.75 -4.65
CA PRO A 731 -0.23 -22.27 -3.31
C PRO A 731 0.99 -22.39 -2.40
N TYR A 732 1.11 -21.48 -1.45
CA TYR A 732 2.19 -21.51 -0.47
C TYR A 732 1.70 -21.20 0.95
N PHE A 733 2.42 -21.73 1.95
CA PHE A 733 2.18 -21.49 3.36
C PHE A 733 3.49 -21.15 4.07
N VAL A 734 3.67 -19.88 4.38
CA VAL A 734 4.91 -19.33 4.95
C VAL A 734 4.71 -18.97 6.41
N ASN A 735 5.71 -19.33 7.23
CA ASN A 735 5.70 -19.06 8.67
C ASN A 735 6.93 -18.27 9.06
N ASN A 736 6.71 -17.18 9.81
CA ASN A 736 7.74 -16.31 10.34
C ASN A 736 7.65 -16.27 11.87
N LEU A 737 8.79 -16.19 12.55
CA LEU A 737 8.84 -15.99 13.99
C LEU A 737 9.49 -14.64 14.29
N LEU A 738 8.75 -13.79 15.01
CA LEU A 738 9.21 -12.47 15.41
C LEU A 738 9.35 -12.42 16.94
N ILE A 739 10.50 -11.97 17.41
CA ILE A 739 10.81 -11.83 18.82
C ILE A 739 11.17 -10.37 19.09
N ASN A 740 10.43 -9.73 19.97
CA ASN A 740 10.66 -8.36 20.40
C ASN A 740 10.88 -8.33 21.92
N TYR A 741 11.95 -7.68 22.36
CA TYR A 741 12.26 -7.52 23.77
C TYR A 741 12.72 -6.10 24.07
N SER A 742 12.03 -5.44 24.99
CA SER A 742 12.34 -4.08 25.41
C SER A 742 12.92 -4.05 26.83
N VAL A 743 14.00 -3.31 27.03
CA VAL A 743 14.61 -3.09 28.34
C VAL A 743 14.78 -1.59 28.60
N LYS A 744 14.73 -1.18 29.84
CA LYS A 744 14.90 0.22 30.26
C LYS A 744 16.11 0.36 31.21
N PRO A 745 17.34 0.35 30.66
CA PRO A 745 18.53 0.53 31.45
C PRO A 745 18.65 1.99 31.94
N LYS A 746 19.45 2.25 32.95
CA LYS A 746 19.54 3.59 33.56
C LYS A 746 20.20 4.66 32.68
N TRP A 747 20.93 4.26 31.63
CA TRP A 747 21.74 5.15 30.79
C TRP A 747 21.06 5.57 29.48
N VAL A 748 19.93 4.92 29.11
CA VAL A 748 19.06 5.31 28.00
C VAL A 748 17.60 5.13 28.42
N LYS A 749 16.67 5.80 27.73
CA LYS A 749 15.23 5.68 28.01
C LYS A 749 14.72 4.26 27.77
N GLN A 750 15.13 3.65 26.64
CA GLN A 750 14.71 2.32 26.22
C GLN A 750 15.70 1.72 25.24
N LEU A 751 15.78 0.42 25.25
CA LEU A 751 16.54 -0.39 24.31
C LEU A 751 15.64 -1.51 23.81
N ASP A 752 15.40 -1.55 22.50
CA ASP A 752 14.54 -2.53 21.87
C ASP A 752 15.37 -3.49 21.02
N PHE A 753 15.24 -4.78 21.32
CA PHE A 753 15.81 -5.87 20.53
C PHE A 753 14.72 -6.50 19.69
N MET A 754 15.02 -6.76 18.44
CA MET A 754 14.14 -7.43 17.51
C MET A 754 14.89 -8.54 16.78
N VAL A 755 14.28 -9.72 16.66
CA VAL A 755 14.76 -10.80 15.83
C VAL A 755 13.61 -11.31 14.99
N SER A 756 13.79 -11.31 13.66
CA SER A 756 12.83 -11.86 12.70
C SER A 756 13.47 -13.08 12.04
N LEU A 757 12.87 -14.24 12.23
CA LEU A 757 13.20 -15.47 11.53
C LEU A 757 12.13 -15.68 10.47
N ASN A 758 12.47 -15.49 9.21
CA ASN A 758 11.53 -15.54 8.11
C ASN A 758 11.56 -16.91 7.45
N ASN A 759 10.40 -17.37 6.99
CA ASN A 759 10.22 -18.64 6.28
C ASN A 759 10.90 -19.79 7.03
N ILE A 760 10.53 -19.99 8.29
CA ILE A 760 11.21 -20.92 9.21
C ILE A 760 11.20 -22.39 8.75
N PHE A 761 10.31 -22.75 7.83
CA PHE A 761 10.21 -24.09 7.25
C PHE A 761 10.85 -24.20 5.86
N SER A 762 11.48 -23.14 5.36
CA SER A 762 12.13 -23.07 4.04
C SER A 762 11.19 -23.43 2.89
N GLU A 763 9.93 -23.00 2.95
CA GLU A 763 8.97 -23.17 1.85
C GLU A 763 9.53 -22.55 0.57
N GLU A 764 9.51 -23.30 -0.52
CA GLU A 764 9.92 -22.84 -1.85
C GLU A 764 8.72 -22.34 -2.63
N TYR A 765 8.61 -21.03 -2.82
CA TYR A 765 7.51 -20.42 -3.52
C TYR A 765 7.94 -19.22 -4.37
N SER A 766 7.12 -18.88 -5.34
CA SER A 766 7.19 -17.60 -6.07
C SER A 766 5.92 -16.80 -5.82
N SER A 767 6.05 -15.51 -5.52
CA SER A 767 4.92 -14.64 -5.22
C SER A 767 4.41 -13.88 -6.43
N ASN A 768 5.19 -13.83 -7.49
CA ASN A 768 4.89 -13.17 -8.77
C ASN A 768 5.53 -13.96 -9.92
N ALA A 769 5.07 -13.73 -11.14
CA ALA A 769 5.65 -14.24 -12.39
C ALA A 769 5.10 -13.45 -13.57
N TRP A 770 5.67 -13.67 -14.73
CA TRP A 770 5.12 -13.25 -16.02
C TRP A 770 5.21 -14.37 -17.04
N VAL A 771 4.38 -14.33 -18.08
CA VAL A 771 4.38 -15.27 -19.19
C VAL A 771 3.98 -14.56 -20.48
N TYR A 772 4.72 -14.82 -21.53
CA TYR A 772 4.39 -14.44 -22.89
C TYR A 772 4.27 -15.70 -23.72
N THR A 773 3.16 -15.83 -24.45
CA THR A 773 2.87 -16.98 -25.31
C THR A 773 2.80 -16.55 -26.76
N TYR A 774 3.36 -17.36 -27.65
CA TYR A 774 3.40 -17.10 -29.08
C TYR A 774 3.45 -18.38 -29.87
N TYR A 775 2.99 -18.36 -31.10
CA TYR A 775 3.19 -19.44 -32.07
C TYR A 775 4.44 -19.19 -32.93
N ALA A 776 5.29 -20.20 -33.06
CA ALA A 776 6.52 -20.18 -33.86
C ALA A 776 6.46 -21.27 -34.97
N GLY A 777 5.33 -21.40 -35.68
CA GLY A 777 5.10 -22.34 -36.75
C GLY A 777 4.73 -23.76 -36.33
N GLY A 778 4.47 -24.01 -35.05
CA GLY A 778 3.96 -25.27 -34.49
C GLY A 778 2.47 -25.25 -34.19
N ASP A 779 1.88 -26.42 -33.93
CA ASP A 779 0.45 -26.57 -33.58
C ASP A 779 0.17 -26.13 -32.09
N ARG A 780 1.20 -25.81 -31.32
CA ARG A 780 1.10 -25.38 -29.91
C ARG A 780 1.89 -24.11 -29.68
N PRO A 781 1.39 -23.22 -28.83
CA PRO A 781 2.15 -22.03 -28.48
C PRO A 781 3.38 -22.39 -27.64
N GLU A 782 4.46 -21.67 -27.88
CA GLU A 782 5.65 -21.62 -27.04
C GLU A 782 5.45 -20.60 -25.92
N GLU A 783 6.28 -20.68 -24.86
CA GLU A 783 6.17 -19.81 -23.69
C GLU A 783 7.55 -19.24 -23.33
N MET A 784 7.63 -17.92 -23.21
CA MET A 784 8.67 -17.23 -22.45
C MET A 784 8.10 -16.86 -21.07
N ASN A 785 8.89 -16.99 -20.01
CA ASN A 785 8.41 -16.75 -18.66
C ASN A 785 9.53 -16.36 -17.71
N GLY A 786 9.16 -15.67 -16.64
CA GLY A 786 10.03 -15.37 -15.52
C GLY A 786 9.26 -15.46 -14.20
N TYR A 787 9.81 -16.14 -13.24
CA TYR A 787 9.26 -16.31 -11.90
C TYR A 787 10.06 -15.50 -10.89
N PHE A 788 9.41 -15.04 -9.83
CA PHE A 788 10.05 -14.28 -8.75
C PHE A 788 10.08 -15.13 -7.46
N PRO A 789 11.07 -16.04 -7.32
CA PRO A 789 11.17 -16.90 -6.16
C PRO A 789 11.54 -16.08 -4.92
N GLN A 790 10.89 -16.41 -3.82
CA GLN A 790 11.14 -15.78 -2.54
C GLN A 790 12.14 -16.59 -1.73
N ALA A 791 12.87 -15.89 -0.85
CA ALA A 791 13.93 -16.47 -0.05
C ALA A 791 13.41 -17.60 0.86
N LYS A 792 14.19 -18.69 0.93
CA LYS A 792 14.05 -19.72 1.94
C LYS A 792 14.27 -19.15 3.33
N PHE A 793 14.54 -19.99 4.32
CA PHE A 793 14.86 -19.51 5.67
C PHE A 793 15.92 -18.40 5.62
N ASN A 794 15.57 -17.27 6.25
CA ASN A 794 16.44 -16.12 6.41
C ASN A 794 16.12 -15.39 7.72
N PHE A 795 17.02 -14.52 8.17
CA PHE A 795 16.81 -13.81 9.42
C PHE A 795 17.28 -12.36 9.35
N MET A 796 16.71 -11.54 10.24
CA MET A 796 17.16 -10.18 10.56
C MET A 796 17.19 -10.00 12.08
N ALA A 797 18.20 -9.30 12.59
CA ALA A 797 18.29 -8.90 13.98
C ALA A 797 18.49 -7.38 14.06
N GLY A 798 17.76 -6.72 14.92
CA GLY A 798 17.78 -5.26 15.07
C GLY A 798 17.88 -4.82 16.51
N LEU A 799 18.43 -3.63 16.68
CA LEU A 799 18.58 -2.92 17.94
C LEU A 799 18.21 -1.46 17.74
N THR A 800 17.34 -0.94 18.62
CA THR A 800 16.99 0.48 18.65
C THR A 800 17.25 1.06 20.05
N LEU A 801 17.99 2.16 20.09
CA LEU A 801 18.28 2.93 21.30
C LEU A 801 17.44 4.21 21.30
N TYR A 802 16.75 4.47 22.40
CA TYR A 802 15.99 5.71 22.62
C TYR A 802 16.62 6.53 23.74
N PHE A 803 16.87 7.82 23.49
CA PHE A 803 17.50 8.78 24.40
C PHE A 803 16.53 9.83 24.90
#